data_ad263f4ee6b50064b7d86c59f222529e
#
_entry.id   ad263f4ee6b50064b7d86c59f222529e
#
_cell.length_a   1.000
_cell.length_b   1.000
_cell.length_c   1.000
_cell.angle_alpha   90.00
_cell.angle_beta   90.00
_cell.angle_gamma   90.00
#
_symmetry.space_group_name_H-M   'P 1'
#
loop_
_entity.id
_entity.type
_entity.pdbx_description
1 polymer ?
#
loop_
_entity_poly.entity_id
_entity_poly.type
_entity_poly.pdbx_seq_one_letter_code
_entity_poly.pdbx_strand_id
1 'polypeptide(L)'
;MDFKDYLDQSGNKYSIFDIKKININHLPYSLRVLLENYVRNNKLVSDDVIGKFESWNGSVENQTEITFYPSRVIMQDFTGVPAVVDLASMRDAVKSLNGDPSLINPQCQTDLVIDHSVMVDHYGTADSKDLNTQLEYKRNIERYRLLKWGQGAFKNLRIVPPNNGIIHQINIEYISQVIFNKDNTLYPDTVVGTDSHTTMVNGLGVLGWGVGGIEAEAAMLGQPIPMLLPEVIGFNLTGKMEKSTTATDLVLTIVEQLRKAKVVGKFVEFYGDALDNLSIADRCTIANMAPEYGATCGFFPIDEMTLQYMHTTGKDPEQLKIIESYSKRVGLFRDPSEKILYSQSLELDISTVQACLSGPKRPEDRVNLRDVEKTVTAEIKKQKKIESTDNSGLVDGAIMIAAITSCTNTSNPSVIIGAGLLAKNAVEKGLKVKDWVKTSLAPGSRVVKNYLEKANLIQYFDKLGFNIIGYGCTTCIGNSGPLKQEYIDEIASKDLIVSSILSGNRNFEGRIHPEIKMNFLASPMLVIAYSLVGQIGLDISKDSLGKDKNGNNVYLKDIWPTSDQISSVVDENIDRKMFTDSYSDLFDGDNNWKKINIADSDYFDWEDQSTYIQPSPFFENINEDHGKLDKISNAYPLLVLGDSVTTDHISPAGSFKDTTPAGKFLVNNGTQVADFNSYGSRRGNYQIMKRGTFANIRIANKIVPNTTGGFTKHIPTDKEMAVYDASELYKKANHN
;
A
#
# COMPACT_ATOMS: atom_id res chain seq x y z
N MET A 1 22.44 18.94 -26.53
CA MET A 1 21.19 19.01 -27.36
C MET A 1 20.13 19.79 -26.64
N ASP A 2 19.33 20.64 -27.32
CA ASP A 2 18.21 21.36 -26.71
C ASP A 2 16.89 20.63 -26.96
N PHE A 3 16.28 20.13 -25.91
CA PHE A 3 15.01 19.40 -25.95
C PHE A 3 13.80 20.30 -25.81
N LYS A 4 13.97 21.59 -25.43
CA LYS A 4 12.86 22.52 -25.26
C LYS A 4 12.13 22.77 -26.58
N ASP A 5 10.79 22.77 -26.52
CA ASP A 5 9.89 23.00 -27.64
C ASP A 5 8.53 23.53 -27.14
N TYR A 6 7.58 23.69 -28.02
CA TYR A 6 6.26 24.21 -27.69
C TYR A 6 5.15 23.37 -28.28
N LEU A 7 4.05 23.30 -27.54
CA LEU A 7 2.79 22.68 -27.96
C LEU A 7 1.71 23.74 -27.96
N ASP A 8 1.04 23.92 -29.10
CA ASP A 8 -0.14 24.77 -29.21
C ASP A 8 -1.39 23.89 -29.03
N GLN A 9 -2.17 24.16 -27.98
CA GLN A 9 -3.39 23.41 -27.68
C GLN A 9 -4.51 24.38 -27.21
N SER A 10 -5.67 24.29 -27.84
CA SER A 10 -6.85 25.12 -27.50
C SER A 10 -6.57 26.64 -27.45
N GLY A 11 -5.67 27.13 -28.31
CA GLY A 11 -5.27 28.55 -28.35
C GLY A 11 -4.22 28.96 -27.29
N ASN A 12 -3.75 28.03 -26.47
CA ASN A 12 -2.68 28.25 -25.50
C ASN A 12 -1.37 27.64 -25.99
N LYS A 13 -0.26 28.31 -25.67
CA LYS A 13 1.09 27.84 -25.98
C LYS A 13 1.76 27.32 -24.70
N TYR A 14 2.11 26.05 -24.72
CA TYR A 14 2.77 25.37 -23.60
C TYR A 14 4.24 25.06 -23.93
N SER A 15 5.12 25.24 -22.97
CA SER A 15 6.50 24.74 -23.03
C SER A 15 6.52 23.24 -22.78
N ILE A 16 7.29 22.49 -23.57
CA ILE A 16 7.48 21.05 -23.44
C ILE A 16 8.95 20.66 -23.60
N PHE A 17 9.31 19.45 -23.19
CA PHE A 17 10.59 18.82 -23.48
C PHE A 17 10.36 17.67 -24.42
N ASP A 18 10.66 17.90 -25.72
CA ASP A 18 10.37 16.93 -26.78
C ASP A 18 11.48 15.89 -26.91
N ILE A 19 11.28 14.73 -26.31
CA ILE A 19 12.22 13.63 -26.35
C ILE A 19 12.29 12.92 -27.73
N LYS A 20 11.33 13.17 -28.63
CA LYS A 20 11.39 12.68 -30.02
C LYS A 20 12.47 13.36 -30.86
N LYS A 21 13.19 14.34 -30.35
CA LYS A 21 14.38 14.91 -30.99
C LYS A 21 15.54 13.90 -31.11
N ILE A 22 15.43 12.78 -30.39
CA ILE A 22 16.30 11.61 -30.56
C ILE A 22 15.45 10.38 -30.92
N ASN A 23 16.08 9.28 -31.30
CA ASN A 23 15.36 8.05 -31.61
C ASN A 23 14.94 7.32 -30.29
N ILE A 24 13.66 7.36 -29.98
CA ILE A 24 13.08 6.72 -28.78
C ILE A 24 12.15 5.55 -29.07
N ASN A 25 11.88 5.23 -30.34
CA ASN A 25 10.82 4.28 -30.71
C ASN A 25 11.05 2.85 -30.19
N HIS A 26 12.29 2.51 -29.88
CA HIS A 26 12.69 1.22 -29.30
C HIS A 26 12.65 1.22 -27.76
N LEU A 27 12.57 2.39 -27.13
CA LEU A 27 12.59 2.51 -25.67
C LEU A 27 11.26 2.08 -25.03
N PRO A 28 11.29 1.32 -23.93
CA PRO A 28 10.14 1.19 -23.03
C PRO A 28 9.55 2.54 -22.64
N TYR A 29 8.23 2.63 -22.53
CA TYR A 29 7.54 3.88 -22.15
C TYR A 29 7.99 4.40 -20.78
N SER A 30 8.24 3.51 -19.83
CA SER A 30 8.81 3.86 -18.53
C SER A 30 10.17 4.55 -18.63
N LEU A 31 11.03 4.12 -19.56
CA LEU A 31 12.32 4.78 -19.84
C LEU A 31 12.15 6.13 -20.57
N ARG A 32 11.12 6.27 -21.41
CA ARG A 32 10.79 7.57 -22.02
C ARG A 32 10.40 8.60 -20.97
N VAL A 33 9.63 8.20 -19.95
CA VAL A 33 9.29 9.07 -18.80
C VAL A 33 10.56 9.48 -18.03
N LEU A 34 11.47 8.54 -17.77
CA LEU A 34 12.76 8.85 -17.12
C LEU A 34 13.61 9.79 -17.96
N LEU A 35 13.66 9.61 -19.27
CA LEU A 35 14.38 10.49 -20.20
C LEU A 35 13.81 11.92 -20.18
N GLU A 36 12.48 12.07 -20.27
CA GLU A 36 11.84 13.38 -20.18
C GLU A 36 12.18 14.07 -18.85
N ASN A 37 12.04 13.31 -17.75
CA ASN A 37 12.39 13.81 -16.42
C ASN A 37 13.85 14.27 -16.34
N TYR A 38 14.78 13.48 -16.88
CA TYR A 38 16.19 13.81 -16.90
C TYR A 38 16.49 15.08 -17.70
N VAL A 39 15.96 15.20 -18.94
CA VAL A 39 16.26 16.37 -19.79
C VAL A 39 15.59 17.64 -19.29
N ARG A 40 14.43 17.53 -18.62
CA ARG A 40 13.71 18.68 -18.08
C ARG A 40 14.39 19.29 -16.84
N ASN A 41 14.93 18.44 -15.96
CA ASN A 41 15.41 18.89 -14.65
C ASN A 41 16.90 19.18 -14.61
N ASN A 42 17.69 18.71 -15.57
CA ASN A 42 19.13 18.93 -15.58
C ASN A 42 19.50 20.15 -16.45
N LYS A 43 20.12 21.16 -15.85
CA LYS A 43 20.62 22.36 -16.56
C LYS A 43 21.68 22.02 -17.62
N LEU A 44 22.47 20.98 -17.35
CA LEU A 44 23.50 20.46 -18.26
C LEU A 44 23.15 19.01 -18.53
N VAL A 45 22.52 18.76 -19.67
CA VAL A 45 22.19 17.42 -20.14
C VAL A 45 23.47 16.76 -20.67
N SER A 46 23.84 15.61 -20.10
CA SER A 46 25.02 14.87 -20.53
C SER A 46 24.78 14.12 -21.84
N ASP A 47 25.59 14.35 -22.86
CA ASP A 47 25.51 13.62 -24.13
C ASP A 47 25.80 12.11 -23.93
N ASP A 48 26.62 11.74 -22.94
CA ASP A 48 26.86 10.32 -22.60
C ASP A 48 25.57 9.66 -22.06
N VAL A 49 24.84 10.30 -21.18
CA VAL A 49 23.55 9.78 -20.66
C VAL A 49 22.53 9.67 -21.80
N ILE A 50 22.41 10.69 -22.67
CA ILE A 50 21.52 10.63 -23.83
C ILE A 50 21.89 9.49 -24.75
N GLY A 51 23.20 9.32 -25.03
CA GLY A 51 23.71 8.21 -25.83
C GLY A 51 23.36 6.82 -25.29
N LYS A 52 23.23 6.67 -23.96
CA LYS A 52 22.77 5.41 -23.34
C LYS A 52 21.31 5.12 -23.63
N PHE A 53 20.42 6.15 -23.60
CA PHE A 53 19.05 5.98 -24.02
C PHE A 53 18.95 5.66 -25.52
N GLU A 54 19.66 6.37 -26.38
CA GLU A 54 19.63 6.11 -27.83
C GLU A 54 20.18 4.73 -28.22
N SER A 55 21.18 4.24 -27.51
CA SER A 55 21.79 2.92 -27.75
C SER A 55 21.14 1.79 -26.94
N TRP A 56 20.02 2.05 -26.28
CA TRP A 56 19.29 1.02 -25.51
C TRP A 56 18.99 -0.20 -26.38
N ASN A 57 19.40 -1.36 -25.91
CA ASN A 57 19.20 -2.65 -26.57
C ASN A 57 18.63 -3.74 -25.64
N GLY A 58 18.10 -3.32 -24.48
CA GLY A 58 17.61 -4.24 -23.44
C GLY A 58 18.70 -4.66 -22.45
N SER A 59 19.97 -4.35 -22.68
CA SER A 59 21.09 -4.70 -21.78
C SER A 59 21.54 -3.49 -20.96
N VAL A 60 21.90 -3.71 -19.69
CA VAL A 60 22.48 -2.73 -18.76
C VAL A 60 23.93 -3.11 -18.41
N GLU A 61 24.74 -3.47 -19.42
CA GLU A 61 26.13 -3.88 -19.22
C GLU A 61 27.00 -2.82 -18.55
N ASN A 62 26.66 -1.53 -18.73
CA ASN A 62 27.29 -0.40 -18.06
C ASN A 62 26.23 0.34 -17.22
N GLN A 63 26.26 0.17 -15.92
CA GLN A 63 25.37 0.85 -14.98
C GLN A 63 25.52 2.38 -15.13
N THR A 64 24.54 3.00 -15.78
CA THR A 64 24.49 4.45 -15.96
C THR A 64 23.66 5.05 -14.84
N GLU A 65 24.26 5.94 -14.07
CA GLU A 65 23.55 6.70 -13.03
C GLU A 65 22.81 7.86 -13.68
N ILE A 66 21.54 8.02 -13.29
CA ILE A 66 20.68 9.13 -13.65
C ILE A 66 20.09 9.78 -12.40
N THR A 67 19.66 11.01 -12.52
CA THR A 67 18.93 11.74 -11.47
C THR A 67 17.45 11.77 -11.81
N PHE A 68 16.62 11.45 -10.85
CA PHE A 68 15.17 11.47 -10.98
C PHE A 68 14.55 12.47 -10.01
N TYR A 69 13.71 13.39 -10.51
CA TYR A 69 12.99 14.39 -9.74
C TYR A 69 11.49 14.07 -9.80
N PRO A 70 10.90 13.44 -8.79
CA PRO A 70 9.47 13.17 -8.81
C PRO A 70 8.67 14.48 -8.87
N SER A 71 7.59 14.47 -9.65
CA SER A 71 6.70 15.65 -9.77
C SER A 71 5.96 15.93 -8.48
N ARG A 72 5.74 14.90 -7.67
CA ARG A 72 5.08 14.98 -6.38
C ARG A 72 5.51 13.85 -5.44
N VAL A 73 5.22 14.05 -4.16
CA VAL A 73 5.39 13.04 -3.10
C VAL A 73 4.03 12.70 -2.51
N ILE A 74 3.78 11.43 -2.24
CA ILE A 74 2.58 10.97 -1.56
C ILE A 74 2.93 10.18 -0.31
N MET A 75 2.22 10.43 0.80
CA MET A 75 2.51 9.83 2.09
C MET A 75 1.23 9.32 2.75
N GLN A 76 1.31 8.21 3.44
CA GLN A 76 0.30 7.78 4.40
C GLN A 76 0.70 8.22 5.82
N ASP A 77 -0.22 8.20 6.77
CA ASP A 77 -0.02 8.85 8.06
C ASP A 77 0.98 8.15 9.01
N PHE A 78 1.25 6.85 8.89
CA PHE A 78 2.24 6.20 9.74
C PHE A 78 3.68 6.53 9.33
N THR A 79 3.92 6.66 8.04
CA THR A 79 5.27 6.90 7.49
C THR A 79 5.48 8.37 7.11
N GLY A 80 4.41 9.16 6.97
CA GLY A 80 4.48 10.58 6.64
C GLY A 80 4.55 11.49 7.88
N VAL A 81 4.02 11.06 9.03
CA VAL A 81 4.11 11.86 10.27
C VAL A 81 5.57 12.19 10.64
N PRO A 82 6.54 11.25 10.58
CA PRO A 82 7.95 11.60 10.83
C PRO A 82 8.46 12.72 9.92
N ALA A 83 8.13 12.72 8.65
CA ALA A 83 8.53 13.78 7.72
C ALA A 83 7.95 15.14 8.11
N VAL A 84 6.69 15.18 8.58
CA VAL A 84 6.09 16.43 9.09
C VAL A 84 6.72 16.86 10.41
N VAL A 85 7.11 15.91 11.29
CA VAL A 85 7.90 16.18 12.51
C VAL A 85 9.23 16.82 12.14
N ASP A 86 9.94 16.27 11.14
CA ASP A 86 11.23 16.79 10.72
C ASP A 86 11.10 18.18 10.10
N LEU A 87 10.12 18.43 9.24
CA LEU A 87 9.84 19.77 8.70
C LEU A 87 9.52 20.80 9.82
N ALA A 88 8.76 20.39 10.84
CA ALA A 88 8.47 21.25 11.99
C ALA A 88 9.75 21.57 12.78
N SER A 89 10.56 20.55 13.05
CA SER A 89 11.84 20.69 13.75
C SER A 89 12.86 21.49 12.94
N MET A 90 12.85 21.41 11.60
CA MET A 90 13.66 22.27 10.74
C MET A 90 13.29 23.76 10.91
N ARG A 91 12.00 24.08 11.07
CA ARG A 91 11.58 25.46 11.34
C ARG A 91 12.11 25.97 12.66
N ASP A 92 12.07 25.13 13.71
CA ASP A 92 12.65 25.48 15.01
C ASP A 92 14.18 25.66 14.91
N ALA A 93 14.87 24.81 14.17
CA ALA A 93 16.30 24.93 13.92
C ALA A 93 16.64 26.22 13.18
N VAL A 94 15.91 26.57 12.10
CA VAL A 94 16.08 27.82 11.36
C VAL A 94 15.85 29.03 12.27
N LYS A 95 14.84 28.99 13.16
CA LYS A 95 14.62 30.01 14.17
C LYS A 95 15.81 30.20 15.10
N SER A 96 16.40 29.09 15.58
CA SER A 96 17.57 29.13 16.46
C SER A 96 18.79 29.76 15.77
N LEU A 97 18.84 29.69 14.45
CA LEU A 97 19.84 30.32 13.58
C LEU A 97 19.47 31.76 13.17
N ASN A 98 18.40 32.34 13.72
CA ASN A 98 17.83 33.65 13.34
C ASN A 98 17.42 33.72 11.85
N GLY A 99 17.06 32.60 11.23
CA GLY A 99 16.54 32.54 9.87
C GLY A 99 15.02 32.65 9.78
N ASP A 100 14.50 32.70 8.56
CA ASP A 100 13.07 32.75 8.28
C ASP A 100 12.47 31.34 8.16
N PRO A 101 11.60 30.89 9.09
CA PRO A 101 10.98 29.57 9.08
C PRO A 101 10.09 29.33 7.86
N SER A 102 9.58 30.41 7.24
CA SER A 102 8.74 30.31 6.04
C SER A 102 9.48 29.77 4.80
N LEU A 103 10.81 29.68 4.85
CA LEU A 103 11.63 29.03 3.81
C LEU A 103 11.52 27.52 3.83
N ILE A 104 11.14 26.93 4.97
CA ILE A 104 10.97 25.46 5.09
C ILE A 104 9.58 25.07 4.60
N ASN A 105 9.54 24.58 3.37
CA ASN A 105 8.33 24.06 2.72
C ASN A 105 8.70 22.97 1.70
N PRO A 106 7.81 22.02 1.42
CA PRO A 106 7.97 21.13 0.27
C PRO A 106 8.13 21.91 -1.03
N GLN A 107 9.11 21.54 -1.86
CA GLN A 107 9.41 22.17 -3.14
C GLN A 107 8.55 21.61 -4.29
N CYS A 108 7.98 20.42 -4.10
CA CYS A 108 6.99 19.79 -5.00
C CYS A 108 5.66 19.60 -4.27
N GLN A 109 4.60 19.31 -5.03
CA GLN A 109 3.32 18.93 -4.44
C GLN A 109 3.49 17.71 -3.55
N THR A 110 3.05 17.80 -2.32
CA THR A 110 3.12 16.73 -1.32
C THR A 110 1.74 16.50 -0.73
N ASP A 111 1.25 15.29 -0.82
CA ASP A 111 -0.04 14.87 -0.30
C ASP A 111 0.14 13.84 0.80
N LEU A 112 -0.48 14.04 1.96
CA LEU A 112 -0.53 13.05 3.03
C LEU A 112 -1.98 12.64 3.26
N VAL A 113 -2.24 11.35 3.22
CA VAL A 113 -3.58 10.76 3.44
C VAL A 113 -3.58 10.02 4.77
N ILE A 114 -4.56 10.35 5.63
CA ILE A 114 -4.76 9.65 6.90
C ILE A 114 -5.67 8.45 6.65
N ASP A 115 -5.06 7.27 6.53
CA ASP A 115 -5.74 6.04 6.13
C ASP A 115 -5.22 4.77 6.80
N HIS A 116 -4.22 4.86 7.69
CA HIS A 116 -3.61 3.71 8.38
C HIS A 116 -3.90 3.68 9.88
N SER A 117 -4.65 4.64 10.41
CA SER A 117 -4.92 4.77 11.86
C SER A 117 -6.14 4.01 12.35
N VAL A 118 -7.08 3.68 11.47
CA VAL A 118 -8.31 2.98 11.84
C VAL A 118 -8.04 1.50 12.14
N MET A 119 -8.59 1.01 13.25
CA MET A 119 -8.48 -0.39 13.69
C MET A 119 -9.88 -1.02 13.77
N VAL A 120 -9.99 -2.32 13.47
CA VAL A 120 -11.25 -3.06 13.48
C VAL A 120 -11.57 -3.54 14.91
N ASP A 121 -11.85 -2.60 15.83
CA ASP A 121 -12.28 -2.94 17.18
C ASP A 121 -13.76 -3.40 17.18
N HIS A 122 -14.63 -2.68 16.46
CA HIS A 122 -16.05 -2.97 16.30
C HIS A 122 -16.33 -3.47 14.87
N TYR A 123 -17.16 -4.50 14.76
CA TYR A 123 -17.53 -5.14 13.50
C TYR A 123 -18.90 -5.81 13.56
N GLY A 124 -19.48 -6.14 12.40
CA GLY A 124 -20.74 -6.91 12.29
C GLY A 124 -22.00 -6.14 12.70
N THR A 125 -21.93 -4.83 12.92
CA THR A 125 -23.06 -3.97 13.31
C THR A 125 -23.04 -2.66 12.52
N ALA A 126 -24.20 -2.02 12.38
CA ALA A 126 -24.35 -0.80 11.59
C ALA A 126 -23.59 0.41 12.16
N ASP A 127 -23.31 0.43 13.44
CA ASP A 127 -22.58 1.48 14.16
C ASP A 127 -21.05 1.24 14.22
N SER A 128 -20.57 0.12 13.68
CA SER A 128 -19.15 -0.28 13.73
C SER A 128 -18.23 0.81 13.23
N LYS A 129 -18.55 1.46 12.11
CA LYS A 129 -17.76 2.55 11.55
C LYS A 129 -17.64 3.73 12.51
N ASP A 130 -18.74 4.17 13.08
CA ASP A 130 -18.76 5.36 13.95
C ASP A 130 -18.01 5.11 15.26
N LEU A 131 -18.14 3.92 15.83
CA LEU A 131 -17.39 3.50 17.02
C LEU A 131 -15.89 3.40 16.75
N ASN A 132 -15.48 2.79 15.63
CA ASN A 132 -14.07 2.72 15.23
C ASN A 132 -13.49 4.12 14.96
N THR A 133 -14.25 5.01 14.31
CA THR A 133 -13.83 6.40 14.08
C THR A 133 -13.61 7.15 15.40
N GLN A 134 -14.48 6.99 16.39
CA GLN A 134 -14.31 7.62 17.70
C GLN A 134 -13.01 7.12 18.39
N LEU A 135 -12.74 5.82 18.33
CA LEU A 135 -11.52 5.24 18.88
C LEU A 135 -10.27 5.71 18.10
N GLU A 136 -10.35 5.80 16.78
CA GLU A 136 -9.29 6.31 15.93
C GLU A 136 -8.89 7.73 16.35
N TYR A 137 -9.84 8.66 16.44
CA TYR A 137 -9.57 10.03 16.88
C TYR A 137 -9.03 10.08 18.31
N LYS A 138 -9.64 9.33 19.25
CA LYS A 138 -9.17 9.27 20.63
C LYS A 138 -7.71 8.82 20.74
N ARG A 139 -7.32 7.77 19.99
CA ARG A 139 -5.97 7.21 20.04
C ARG A 139 -4.93 8.06 19.33
N ASN A 140 -5.32 8.85 18.33
CA ASN A 140 -4.38 9.52 17.44
C ASN A 140 -4.47 11.05 17.49
N ILE A 141 -5.14 11.63 18.47
CA ILE A 141 -5.40 13.07 18.51
C ILE A 141 -4.11 13.92 18.49
N GLU A 142 -3.04 13.49 19.16
CA GLU A 142 -1.76 14.19 19.16
C GLU A 142 -1.15 14.25 17.76
N ARG A 143 -1.17 13.14 17.01
CA ARG A 143 -0.73 13.06 15.61
C ARG A 143 -1.60 13.96 14.71
N TYR A 144 -2.90 13.93 14.92
CA TYR A 144 -3.85 14.69 14.11
C TYR A 144 -3.72 16.21 14.34
N ARG A 145 -3.35 16.63 15.55
CA ARG A 145 -2.99 18.04 15.82
C ARG A 145 -1.79 18.49 15.00
N LEU A 146 -0.72 17.69 14.97
CA LEU A 146 0.46 17.98 14.14
C LEU A 146 0.10 18.05 12.66
N LEU A 147 -0.64 17.09 12.14
CA LEU A 147 -1.02 17.04 10.73
C LEU A 147 -1.92 18.20 10.35
N LYS A 148 -2.89 18.55 11.19
CA LYS A 148 -3.78 19.67 10.96
C LYS A 148 -3.03 21.00 11.00
N TRP A 149 -2.08 21.16 11.92
CA TRP A 149 -1.18 22.31 11.93
C TRP A 149 -0.36 22.36 10.63
N GLY A 150 0.26 21.25 10.23
CA GLY A 150 1.04 21.16 9.00
C GLY A 150 0.24 21.53 7.74
N GLN A 151 -1.04 21.19 7.69
CA GLN A 151 -1.94 21.56 6.60
C GLN A 151 -2.05 23.09 6.41
N GLY A 152 -2.00 23.87 7.49
CA GLY A 152 -2.03 25.33 7.46
C GLY A 152 -0.64 25.97 7.35
N ALA A 153 0.36 25.37 7.98
CA ALA A 153 1.69 25.94 8.13
C ALA A 153 2.57 25.82 6.87
N PHE A 154 2.46 24.71 6.10
CA PHE A 154 3.32 24.45 4.96
C PHE A 154 2.63 24.71 3.62
N LYS A 155 3.32 25.42 2.74
CA LYS A 155 2.95 25.50 1.31
C LYS A 155 3.24 24.15 0.64
N ASN A 156 2.48 23.80 -0.37
CA ASN A 156 2.60 22.55 -1.13
C ASN A 156 2.37 21.26 -0.32
N LEU A 157 1.98 21.31 0.96
CA LEU A 157 1.54 20.18 1.75
C LEU A 157 0.02 20.18 1.88
N ARG A 158 -0.62 19.12 1.40
CA ARG A 158 -2.07 18.92 1.55
C ARG A 158 -2.31 17.67 2.39
N ILE A 159 -3.22 17.77 3.35
CA ILE A 159 -3.59 16.67 4.23
C ILE A 159 -5.02 16.24 3.90
N VAL A 160 -5.18 14.97 3.56
CA VAL A 160 -6.50 14.33 3.45
C VAL A 160 -6.86 13.77 4.83
N PRO A 161 -7.91 14.31 5.47
CA PRO A 161 -8.34 13.87 6.79
C PRO A 161 -8.84 12.42 6.84
N PRO A 162 -9.00 11.82 8.03
CA PRO A 162 -9.56 10.48 8.20
C PRO A 162 -10.94 10.32 7.54
N ASN A 163 -11.35 9.07 7.29
CA ASN A 163 -12.66 8.71 6.74
C ASN A 163 -12.91 9.10 5.27
N ASN A 164 -11.89 9.42 4.49
CA ASN A 164 -12.03 9.72 3.07
C ASN A 164 -11.73 8.54 2.14
N GLY A 165 -10.82 7.67 2.50
CA GLY A 165 -10.44 6.52 1.70
C GLY A 165 -8.98 6.16 1.87
N ILE A 166 -8.54 5.16 1.11
CA ILE A 166 -7.14 4.76 1.04
C ILE A 166 -6.36 5.65 0.07
N ILE A 167 -5.14 5.99 0.45
CA ILE A 167 -4.22 6.83 -0.32
C ILE A 167 -4.12 6.43 -1.80
N HIS A 168 -4.05 5.13 -2.11
CA HIS A 168 -3.83 4.66 -3.48
C HIS A 168 -5.06 4.86 -4.37
N GLN A 169 -6.26 4.64 -3.84
CA GLN A 169 -7.50 4.87 -4.59
C GLN A 169 -7.77 6.37 -4.76
N ILE A 170 -7.61 7.17 -3.70
CA ILE A 170 -7.71 8.64 -3.78
C ILE A 170 -6.69 9.19 -4.78
N ASN A 171 -5.48 8.60 -4.83
CA ASN A 171 -4.45 8.99 -5.76
C ASN A 171 -4.89 8.82 -7.23
N ILE A 172 -5.35 7.63 -7.61
CA ILE A 172 -5.76 7.38 -9.02
C ILE A 172 -7.06 8.07 -9.40
N GLU A 173 -8.02 8.22 -8.47
CA GLU A 173 -9.33 8.81 -8.76
C GLU A 173 -9.30 10.34 -8.76
N TYR A 174 -8.44 10.97 -7.96
CA TYR A 174 -8.49 12.42 -7.75
C TYR A 174 -7.15 13.15 -7.84
N ILE A 175 -6.11 12.69 -7.09
CA ILE A 175 -4.87 13.45 -6.93
C ILE A 175 -4.03 13.45 -8.21
N SER A 176 -3.94 12.32 -8.90
CA SER A 176 -3.11 12.13 -10.09
C SER A 176 -3.55 13.00 -11.26
N GLN A 177 -2.59 13.59 -11.98
CA GLN A 177 -2.82 14.49 -13.10
C GLN A 177 -2.52 13.83 -14.45
N VAL A 178 -1.76 12.75 -14.50
CA VAL A 178 -1.18 12.10 -15.68
C VAL A 178 -0.18 13.03 -16.39
N ILE A 179 -0.57 14.23 -16.74
CA ILE A 179 0.30 15.31 -17.25
C ILE A 179 0.09 16.56 -16.38
N PHE A 180 1.14 17.05 -15.81
CA PHE A 180 1.16 18.33 -15.08
C PHE A 180 1.20 19.51 -16.04
N ASN A 181 0.55 20.59 -15.63
CA ASN A 181 0.74 21.94 -16.18
C ASN A 181 1.18 22.86 -15.04
N LYS A 182 2.44 23.22 -15.00
CA LYS A 182 2.97 24.17 -14.02
C LYS A 182 3.63 25.33 -14.77
N ASP A 183 3.16 26.53 -14.55
CA ASP A 183 3.68 27.74 -15.20
C ASP A 183 3.74 27.63 -16.73
N ASN A 184 2.68 27.08 -17.35
CA ASN A 184 2.59 26.77 -18.78
C ASN A 184 3.66 25.77 -19.30
N THR A 185 4.25 25.00 -18.41
CA THR A 185 5.13 23.88 -18.78
C THR A 185 4.39 22.57 -18.54
N LEU A 186 4.29 21.75 -19.59
CA LEU A 186 3.70 20.42 -19.52
C LEU A 186 4.79 19.37 -19.32
N TYR A 187 4.51 18.40 -18.45
CA TYR A 187 5.40 17.27 -18.17
C TYR A 187 4.65 16.09 -17.53
N PRO A 188 5.18 14.86 -17.60
CA PRO A 188 4.55 13.70 -17.01
C PRO A 188 4.41 13.82 -15.50
N ASP A 189 3.25 13.40 -14.97
CA ASP A 189 3.09 13.11 -13.56
C ASP A 189 3.97 11.92 -13.18
N THR A 190 4.80 12.10 -12.17
CA THR A 190 5.62 11.08 -11.58
C THR A 190 5.57 11.19 -10.07
N VAL A 191 5.55 10.06 -9.35
CA VAL A 191 5.35 10.09 -7.91
C VAL A 191 6.22 9.11 -7.18
N VAL A 192 6.79 9.55 -6.06
CA VAL A 192 7.31 8.63 -5.05
C VAL A 192 6.46 8.70 -3.79
N GLY A 193 6.34 7.59 -3.09
CA GLY A 193 5.52 7.57 -1.89
C GLY A 193 6.12 6.77 -0.75
N THR A 194 5.78 7.12 0.48
CA THR A 194 6.23 6.40 1.66
C THR A 194 5.46 5.09 1.91
N ASP A 195 4.64 4.68 0.95
CA ASP A 195 3.95 3.40 0.94
C ASP A 195 4.36 2.58 -0.29
N SER A 196 4.61 1.29 -0.09
CA SER A 196 5.05 0.39 -1.18
C SER A 196 4.02 0.25 -2.31
N HIS A 197 2.72 0.39 -2.01
CA HIS A 197 1.65 0.30 -3.01
C HIS A 197 1.37 1.62 -3.75
N THR A 198 2.22 2.63 -3.60
CA THR A 198 2.28 3.80 -4.50
C THR A 198 2.34 3.37 -5.97
N THR A 199 2.89 2.19 -6.22
CA THR A 199 2.94 1.56 -7.55
C THR A 199 1.59 1.40 -8.24
N MET A 200 0.48 1.43 -7.52
CA MET A 200 -0.87 1.35 -8.11
C MET A 200 -1.11 2.38 -9.22
N VAL A 201 -0.51 3.56 -9.10
CA VAL A 201 -0.67 4.65 -10.06
C VAL A 201 -0.12 4.34 -11.46
N ASN A 202 0.80 3.36 -11.56
CA ASN A 202 1.36 2.96 -12.85
C ASN A 202 0.31 2.35 -13.80
N GLY A 203 -0.80 1.82 -13.25
CA GLY A 203 -1.95 1.39 -14.06
C GLY A 203 -2.63 2.52 -14.83
N LEU A 204 -2.45 3.77 -14.40
CA LEU A 204 -2.96 4.99 -15.04
C LEU A 204 -1.98 5.61 -16.06
N GLY A 205 -0.78 5.07 -16.18
CA GLY A 205 0.29 5.63 -17.01
C GLY A 205 1.14 6.69 -16.31
N VAL A 206 1.10 6.72 -14.98
CA VAL A 206 1.95 7.58 -14.13
C VAL A 206 3.05 6.73 -13.52
N LEU A 207 4.30 7.11 -13.79
CA LEU A 207 5.44 6.37 -13.24
C LEU A 207 5.59 6.67 -11.74
N GLY A 208 5.50 5.62 -10.91
CA GLY A 208 5.61 5.80 -9.47
C GLY A 208 5.96 4.54 -8.70
N TRP A 209 6.64 4.71 -7.56
CA TRP A 209 7.02 3.61 -6.67
C TRP A 209 7.15 4.05 -5.20
N GLY A 210 7.25 3.06 -4.33
CA GLY A 210 7.48 3.28 -2.91
C GLY A 210 8.94 3.54 -2.60
N VAL A 211 9.20 4.49 -1.69
CA VAL A 211 10.53 4.86 -1.19
C VAL A 211 10.55 4.89 0.33
N GLY A 212 11.73 4.94 0.91
CA GLY A 212 11.90 5.19 2.34
C GLY A 212 11.57 6.64 2.72
N GLY A 213 11.32 6.88 4.04
CA GLY A 213 11.01 8.22 4.55
C GLY A 213 12.05 9.26 4.18
N ILE A 214 13.33 8.94 4.34
CA ILE A 214 14.45 9.85 4.01
C ILE A 214 14.47 10.24 2.54
N GLU A 215 14.22 9.28 1.62
CA GLU A 215 14.16 9.59 0.18
C GLU A 215 12.94 10.48 -0.16
N ALA A 216 11.80 10.22 0.49
CA ALA A 216 10.61 11.07 0.35
C ALA A 216 10.88 12.49 0.83
N GLU A 217 11.53 12.67 1.98
CA GLU A 217 11.92 13.99 2.49
C GLU A 217 12.92 14.69 1.59
N ALA A 218 13.93 14.00 1.10
CA ALA A 218 14.90 14.55 0.15
C ALA A 218 14.18 15.07 -1.11
N ALA A 219 13.24 14.27 -1.66
CA ALA A 219 12.43 14.67 -2.80
C ALA A 219 11.53 15.87 -2.48
N MET A 220 10.89 15.89 -1.30
CA MET A 220 10.10 17.04 -0.82
C MET A 220 10.93 18.32 -0.75
N LEU A 221 12.20 18.23 -0.34
CA LEU A 221 13.14 19.33 -0.25
C LEU A 221 13.81 19.67 -1.61
N GLY A 222 13.35 19.05 -2.71
CA GLY A 222 13.82 19.34 -4.07
C GLY A 222 15.12 18.66 -4.46
N GLN A 223 15.59 17.67 -3.69
CA GLN A 223 16.75 16.88 -4.04
C GLN A 223 16.39 15.77 -5.02
N PRO A 224 17.26 15.44 -6.00
CA PRO A 224 17.04 14.31 -6.88
C PRO A 224 17.23 12.98 -6.15
N ILE A 225 16.53 11.96 -6.65
CA ILE A 225 16.79 10.58 -6.28
C ILE A 225 17.80 10.02 -7.28
N PRO A 226 19.04 9.68 -6.86
CA PRO A 226 20.00 9.01 -7.73
C PRO A 226 19.55 7.57 -7.98
N MET A 227 19.56 7.14 -9.22
CA MET A 227 19.23 5.79 -9.60
C MET A 227 20.03 5.32 -10.81
N LEU A 228 20.20 4.00 -10.90
CA LEU A 228 20.74 3.40 -12.12
C LEU A 228 19.65 3.30 -13.17
N LEU A 229 20.00 3.45 -14.44
CA LEU A 229 19.07 3.17 -15.55
C LEU A 229 18.58 1.73 -15.40
N PRO A 230 17.25 1.50 -15.17
CA PRO A 230 16.77 0.19 -14.78
C PRO A 230 16.66 -0.78 -15.94
N GLU A 231 16.83 -2.08 -15.66
CA GLU A 231 16.33 -3.14 -16.54
C GLU A 231 14.81 -3.06 -16.62
N VAL A 232 14.25 -3.26 -17.81
CA VAL A 232 12.81 -3.30 -18.04
C VAL A 232 12.39 -4.66 -18.58
N ILE A 233 11.55 -5.35 -17.82
CA ILE A 233 10.95 -6.61 -18.21
C ILE A 233 9.63 -6.34 -18.93
N GLY A 234 9.53 -6.71 -20.19
CA GLY A 234 8.28 -6.65 -20.92
C GLY A 234 7.38 -7.82 -20.56
N PHE A 235 6.10 -7.56 -20.22
CA PHE A 235 5.12 -8.59 -19.92
C PHE A 235 3.97 -8.51 -20.93
N ASN A 236 3.98 -9.44 -21.89
CA ASN A 236 2.97 -9.52 -22.96
C ASN A 236 1.69 -10.16 -22.44
N LEU A 237 0.59 -9.41 -22.45
CA LEU A 237 -0.72 -9.91 -22.10
C LEU A 237 -1.54 -10.10 -23.39
N THR A 238 -2.00 -11.34 -23.64
CA THR A 238 -2.75 -11.71 -24.83
C THR A 238 -4.09 -12.35 -24.47
N GLY A 239 -5.02 -12.37 -25.42
CA GLY A 239 -6.32 -13.02 -25.27
C GLY A 239 -7.34 -12.22 -24.46
N LYS A 240 -8.37 -12.90 -23.96
CA LYS A 240 -9.46 -12.31 -23.14
C LYS A 240 -9.75 -13.19 -21.93
N MET A 241 -10.01 -12.55 -20.79
CA MET A 241 -10.40 -13.26 -19.57
C MET A 241 -11.69 -14.05 -19.76
N GLU A 242 -11.71 -15.27 -19.20
CA GLU A 242 -12.92 -16.08 -19.09
C GLU A 242 -13.96 -15.42 -18.16
N LYS A 243 -15.25 -15.60 -18.48
CA LYS A 243 -16.37 -14.99 -17.72
C LYS A 243 -16.44 -15.41 -16.24
N SER A 244 -15.77 -16.49 -15.86
CA SER A 244 -15.75 -17.04 -14.49
C SER A 244 -14.58 -16.55 -13.64
N THR A 245 -13.63 -15.83 -14.23
CA THR A 245 -12.42 -15.32 -13.55
C THR A 245 -12.53 -13.84 -13.24
N THR A 246 -11.76 -13.40 -12.25
CA THR A 246 -11.76 -12.01 -11.78
C THR A 246 -10.40 -11.35 -11.98
N ALA A 247 -10.35 -10.02 -11.91
CA ALA A 247 -9.08 -9.26 -11.89
C ALA A 247 -8.13 -9.77 -10.79
N THR A 248 -8.66 -10.23 -9.66
CA THR A 248 -7.85 -10.81 -8.58
C THR A 248 -7.16 -12.10 -9.02
N ASP A 249 -7.85 -12.99 -9.73
CA ASP A 249 -7.26 -14.24 -10.24
C ASP A 249 -6.13 -13.94 -11.23
N LEU A 250 -6.35 -12.95 -12.10
CA LEU A 250 -5.34 -12.48 -13.04
C LEU A 250 -4.09 -11.94 -12.31
N VAL A 251 -4.28 -11.03 -11.36
CA VAL A 251 -3.13 -10.43 -10.66
C VAL A 251 -2.36 -11.45 -9.84
N LEU A 252 -3.02 -12.41 -9.17
CA LEU A 252 -2.33 -13.46 -8.42
C LEU A 252 -1.53 -14.39 -9.35
N THR A 253 -2.02 -14.63 -10.57
CA THR A 253 -1.30 -15.39 -11.60
C THR A 253 -0.06 -14.63 -12.08
N ILE A 254 -0.17 -13.33 -12.31
CA ILE A 254 0.95 -12.46 -12.70
C ILE A 254 2.00 -12.40 -11.57
N VAL A 255 1.57 -12.27 -10.31
CA VAL A 255 2.47 -12.26 -9.14
C VAL A 255 3.31 -13.54 -9.08
N GLU A 256 2.68 -14.70 -9.24
CA GLU A 256 3.38 -15.99 -9.27
C GLU A 256 4.43 -16.04 -10.40
N GLN A 257 4.07 -15.63 -11.62
CA GLN A 257 4.97 -15.70 -12.77
C GLN A 257 6.15 -14.73 -12.64
N LEU A 258 5.90 -13.48 -12.27
CA LEU A 258 6.95 -12.47 -12.11
C LEU A 258 7.89 -12.80 -10.94
N ARG A 259 7.36 -13.37 -9.85
CA ARG A 259 8.19 -13.83 -8.74
C ARG A 259 9.12 -14.96 -9.15
N LYS A 260 8.63 -15.92 -9.96
CA LYS A 260 9.45 -16.98 -10.57
C LYS A 260 10.50 -16.43 -11.52
N ALA A 261 10.19 -15.37 -12.25
CA ALA A 261 11.12 -14.71 -13.16
C ALA A 261 12.17 -13.83 -12.47
N LYS A 262 12.10 -13.66 -11.13
CA LYS A 262 13.09 -12.91 -10.32
C LYS A 262 13.26 -11.46 -10.76
N VAL A 263 12.18 -10.72 -10.88
CA VAL A 263 12.14 -9.32 -11.32
C VAL A 263 12.51 -8.30 -10.23
N VAL A 264 13.13 -8.74 -9.15
CA VAL A 264 13.46 -7.88 -7.99
C VAL A 264 14.34 -6.71 -8.42
N GLY A 265 13.92 -5.50 -8.08
CA GLY A 265 14.61 -4.25 -8.38
C GLY A 265 14.54 -3.79 -9.84
N LYS A 266 13.82 -4.51 -10.71
CA LYS A 266 13.60 -4.16 -12.11
C LYS A 266 12.29 -3.42 -12.30
N PHE A 267 12.12 -2.76 -13.45
CA PHE A 267 10.83 -2.30 -13.90
C PHE A 267 10.13 -3.43 -14.68
N VAL A 268 8.81 -3.53 -14.53
CA VAL A 268 7.98 -4.36 -15.39
C VAL A 268 7.08 -3.44 -16.22
N GLU A 269 7.02 -3.64 -17.53
CA GLU A 269 6.14 -2.88 -18.41
C GLU A 269 5.19 -3.84 -19.14
N PHE A 270 3.91 -3.58 -18.98
CA PHE A 270 2.85 -4.41 -19.56
C PHE A 270 2.49 -3.94 -20.96
N TYR A 271 2.38 -4.88 -21.91
CA TYR A 271 2.03 -4.64 -23.29
C TYR A 271 1.19 -5.80 -23.85
N GLY A 272 0.80 -5.73 -25.12
CA GLY A 272 0.01 -6.76 -25.79
C GLY A 272 -1.43 -6.30 -26.08
N ASP A 273 -2.17 -7.14 -26.79
CA ASP A 273 -3.51 -6.85 -27.25
C ASP A 273 -4.58 -6.95 -26.16
N ALA A 274 -4.31 -7.72 -25.10
CA ALA A 274 -5.21 -7.80 -23.95
C ALA A 274 -5.41 -6.44 -23.25
N LEU A 275 -4.45 -5.50 -23.38
CA LEU A 275 -4.60 -4.16 -22.78
C LEU A 275 -5.84 -3.42 -23.29
N ASP A 276 -6.26 -3.63 -24.53
CA ASP A 276 -7.43 -3.00 -25.11
C ASP A 276 -8.75 -3.42 -24.42
N ASN A 277 -8.72 -4.52 -23.65
CA ASN A 277 -9.87 -5.07 -22.93
C ASN A 277 -9.70 -5.01 -21.40
N LEU A 278 -8.52 -4.60 -20.88
CA LEU A 278 -8.29 -4.43 -19.45
C LEU A 278 -8.63 -2.99 -19.04
N SER A 279 -9.57 -2.86 -18.12
CA SER A 279 -9.93 -1.56 -17.55
C SER A 279 -8.74 -0.95 -16.79
N ILE A 280 -8.72 0.36 -16.59
CA ILE A 280 -7.73 1.00 -15.73
C ILE A 280 -7.76 0.42 -14.32
N ALA A 281 -8.93 0.05 -13.80
CA ALA A 281 -9.05 -0.58 -12.48
C ALA A 281 -8.32 -1.94 -12.43
N ASP A 282 -8.40 -2.75 -13.49
CA ASP A 282 -7.65 -4.02 -13.58
C ASP A 282 -6.14 -3.76 -13.66
N ARG A 283 -5.71 -2.81 -14.48
CA ARG A 283 -4.29 -2.41 -14.59
C ARG A 283 -3.75 -1.88 -13.27
N CYS A 284 -4.52 -1.06 -12.56
CA CYS A 284 -4.17 -0.56 -11.24
C CYS A 284 -4.06 -1.68 -10.20
N THR A 285 -4.93 -2.69 -10.27
CA THR A 285 -4.86 -3.88 -9.41
C THR A 285 -3.55 -4.66 -9.65
N ILE A 286 -3.14 -4.83 -10.90
CA ILE A 286 -1.87 -5.47 -11.29
C ILE A 286 -0.67 -4.64 -10.82
N ALA A 287 -0.68 -3.34 -11.10
CA ALA A 287 0.38 -2.41 -10.72
C ALA A 287 0.54 -2.28 -9.19
N ASN A 288 -0.57 -2.36 -8.43
CA ASN A 288 -0.58 -2.31 -6.97
C ASN A 288 0.29 -3.40 -6.36
N MET A 289 0.29 -4.60 -6.92
CA MET A 289 1.04 -5.74 -6.39
C MET A 289 2.50 -5.82 -6.87
N ALA A 290 3.07 -4.74 -7.41
CA ALA A 290 4.49 -4.70 -7.77
C ALA A 290 5.43 -5.06 -6.61
N PRO A 291 5.21 -4.61 -5.37
CA PRO A 291 6.01 -5.05 -4.22
C PRO A 291 5.94 -6.57 -3.98
N GLU A 292 4.79 -7.19 -4.20
CA GLU A 292 4.57 -8.62 -3.96
C GLU A 292 5.30 -9.48 -5.01
N TYR A 293 5.32 -9.07 -6.28
CA TYR A 293 6.17 -9.77 -7.26
C TYR A 293 7.63 -9.29 -7.25
N GLY A 294 7.94 -8.22 -6.51
CA GLY A 294 9.31 -7.76 -6.21
C GLY A 294 9.87 -6.74 -7.19
N ALA A 295 9.10 -6.24 -8.16
CA ALA A 295 9.53 -5.18 -9.06
C ALA A 295 9.45 -3.80 -8.39
N THR A 296 10.23 -2.84 -8.90
CA THR A 296 10.13 -1.45 -8.48
C THR A 296 8.79 -0.85 -8.89
N CYS A 297 8.32 -1.15 -10.10
CA CYS A 297 6.99 -0.76 -10.58
C CYS A 297 6.46 -1.76 -11.62
N GLY A 298 5.15 -1.70 -11.88
CA GLY A 298 4.46 -2.42 -12.96
C GLY A 298 3.72 -1.43 -13.85
N PHE A 299 4.37 -0.93 -14.89
CA PHE A 299 3.95 0.21 -15.66
C PHE A 299 3.06 -0.17 -16.84
N PHE A 300 2.01 0.62 -17.06
CA PHE A 300 1.15 0.58 -18.24
C PHE A 300 1.27 1.91 -18.97
N PRO A 301 1.45 1.94 -20.29
CA PRO A 301 1.52 3.19 -21.05
C PRO A 301 0.17 3.90 -21.10
N ILE A 302 0.19 5.23 -21.27
CA ILE A 302 -0.99 6.06 -21.46
C ILE A 302 -1.68 5.66 -22.79
N ASP A 303 -3.00 5.43 -22.76
CA ASP A 303 -3.80 5.11 -23.93
C ASP A 303 -5.24 5.67 -23.82
N GLU A 304 -6.13 5.28 -24.74
CA GLU A 304 -7.53 5.70 -24.74
C GLU A 304 -8.27 5.30 -23.45
N MET A 305 -7.93 4.16 -22.85
CA MET A 305 -8.53 3.73 -21.57
C MET A 305 -8.15 4.68 -20.42
N THR A 306 -6.92 5.23 -20.45
CA THR A 306 -6.49 6.28 -19.50
C THR A 306 -7.37 7.52 -19.63
N LEU A 307 -7.60 8.00 -20.86
CA LEU A 307 -8.44 9.18 -21.12
C LEU A 307 -9.89 8.96 -20.66
N GLN A 308 -10.45 7.79 -20.96
CA GLN A 308 -11.80 7.42 -20.56
C GLN A 308 -11.95 7.36 -19.03
N TYR A 309 -11.00 6.75 -18.34
CA TYR A 309 -10.99 6.70 -16.87
C TYR A 309 -10.90 8.09 -16.25
N MET A 310 -9.99 8.93 -16.73
CA MET A 310 -9.83 10.31 -16.28
C MET A 310 -11.09 11.14 -16.52
N HIS A 311 -11.80 10.92 -17.65
CA HIS A 311 -13.10 11.52 -17.89
C HIS A 311 -14.14 11.08 -16.84
N THR A 312 -14.24 9.78 -16.59
CA THR A 312 -15.20 9.20 -15.64
C THR A 312 -14.93 9.68 -14.21
N THR A 313 -13.66 9.81 -13.81
CA THR A 313 -13.27 10.31 -12.48
C THR A 313 -13.34 11.84 -12.35
N GLY A 314 -13.85 12.55 -13.36
CA GLY A 314 -14.22 13.97 -13.23
C GLY A 314 -13.20 14.97 -13.75
N LYS A 315 -12.11 14.55 -14.41
CA LYS A 315 -11.13 15.49 -14.97
C LYS A 315 -11.73 16.36 -16.06
N ASP A 316 -11.23 17.61 -16.13
CA ASP A 316 -11.73 18.60 -17.10
C ASP A 316 -11.48 18.14 -18.54
N PRO A 317 -12.46 18.30 -19.48
CA PRO A 317 -12.28 17.93 -20.88
C PRO A 317 -11.09 18.62 -21.57
N GLU A 318 -10.75 19.86 -21.21
CA GLU A 318 -9.58 20.53 -21.77
C GLU A 318 -8.27 19.88 -21.26
N GLN A 319 -8.25 19.46 -20.00
CA GLN A 319 -7.11 18.68 -19.46
C GLN A 319 -6.93 17.35 -20.22
N LEU A 320 -8.02 16.68 -20.57
CA LEU A 320 -7.95 15.43 -21.35
C LEU A 320 -7.32 15.65 -22.72
N LYS A 321 -7.69 16.74 -23.42
CA LYS A 321 -7.07 17.12 -24.70
C LYS A 321 -5.58 17.42 -24.54
N ILE A 322 -5.18 18.08 -23.44
CA ILE A 322 -3.77 18.34 -23.12
C ILE A 322 -3.02 17.02 -22.91
N ILE A 323 -3.58 16.11 -22.11
CA ILE A 323 -2.97 14.79 -21.86
C ILE A 323 -2.73 14.05 -23.17
N GLU A 324 -3.74 13.97 -24.02
CA GLU A 324 -3.67 13.28 -25.31
C GLU A 324 -2.63 13.92 -26.24
N SER A 325 -2.76 15.25 -26.47
CA SER A 325 -1.90 15.98 -27.40
C SER A 325 -0.43 15.97 -26.97
N TYR A 326 -0.17 16.19 -25.67
CA TYR A 326 1.18 16.14 -25.11
C TYR A 326 1.77 14.73 -25.27
N SER A 327 1.04 13.71 -24.80
CA SER A 327 1.56 12.33 -24.79
C SER A 327 1.84 11.82 -26.21
N LYS A 328 0.99 12.16 -27.19
CA LYS A 328 1.24 11.85 -28.61
C LYS A 328 2.44 12.62 -29.17
N ARG A 329 2.58 13.91 -28.81
CA ARG A 329 3.67 14.77 -29.27
C ARG A 329 5.04 14.27 -28.80
N VAL A 330 5.17 13.90 -27.54
CA VAL A 330 6.46 13.48 -26.95
C VAL A 330 6.68 11.96 -26.99
N GLY A 331 5.76 11.15 -27.51
CA GLY A 331 5.90 9.69 -27.67
C GLY A 331 5.63 8.89 -26.39
N LEU A 332 4.76 9.37 -25.52
CA LEU A 332 4.31 8.67 -24.31
C LEU A 332 2.94 7.99 -24.48
N PHE A 333 2.21 8.29 -25.55
CA PHE A 333 0.94 7.63 -25.85
C PHE A 333 1.20 6.29 -26.52
N ARG A 334 0.54 5.21 -26.05
CA ARG A 334 0.73 3.85 -26.54
C ARG A 334 0.48 3.76 -28.06
N ASP A 335 1.45 3.22 -28.77
CA ASP A 335 1.35 2.84 -30.17
C ASP A 335 1.65 1.33 -30.33
N PRO A 336 0.62 0.49 -30.59
CA PRO A 336 0.83 -0.95 -30.73
C PRO A 336 1.75 -1.36 -31.89
N SER A 337 2.03 -0.46 -32.84
CA SER A 337 2.91 -0.73 -33.99
C SER A 337 4.40 -0.60 -33.64
N GLU A 338 4.75 0.04 -32.53
CA GLU A 338 6.15 0.22 -32.11
C GLU A 338 6.77 -1.11 -31.63
N LYS A 339 8.04 -1.30 -31.99
CA LYS A 339 8.85 -2.45 -31.57
C LYS A 339 9.73 -2.07 -30.39
N ILE A 340 9.20 -2.20 -29.20
CA ILE A 340 9.90 -1.90 -27.96
C ILE A 340 10.91 -3.00 -27.64
N LEU A 341 12.10 -2.62 -27.19
CA LEU A 341 13.16 -3.52 -26.74
C LEU A 341 13.16 -3.61 -25.22
N TYR A 342 12.88 -4.80 -24.71
CA TYR A 342 12.92 -5.11 -23.29
C TYR A 342 14.16 -5.90 -22.93
N SER A 343 14.60 -5.85 -21.66
CA SER A 343 15.71 -6.68 -21.15
C SER A 343 15.38 -8.17 -21.18
N GLN A 344 14.13 -8.50 -20.98
CA GLN A 344 13.53 -9.83 -21.08
C GLN A 344 12.04 -9.67 -21.39
N SER A 345 11.46 -10.60 -22.12
CA SER A 345 10.01 -10.64 -22.35
C SER A 345 9.42 -11.90 -21.74
N LEU A 346 8.27 -11.73 -21.10
CA LEU A 346 7.39 -12.77 -20.57
C LEU A 346 6.04 -12.67 -21.28
N GLU A 347 5.26 -13.75 -21.26
CA GLU A 347 3.95 -13.79 -21.91
C GLU A 347 2.92 -14.53 -21.04
N LEU A 348 1.68 -14.03 -21.06
CA LEU A 348 0.53 -14.67 -20.46
C LEU A 348 -0.70 -14.51 -21.36
N ASP A 349 -1.24 -15.63 -21.82
CA ASP A 349 -2.60 -15.67 -22.37
C ASP A 349 -3.60 -15.63 -21.21
N ILE A 350 -4.28 -14.50 -21.02
CA ILE A 350 -5.18 -14.28 -19.90
C ILE A 350 -6.45 -15.15 -19.95
N SER A 351 -6.74 -15.80 -21.08
CA SER A 351 -7.82 -16.80 -21.19
C SER A 351 -7.52 -18.09 -20.41
N THR A 352 -6.27 -18.34 -20.09
CA THR A 352 -5.83 -19.53 -19.32
C THR A 352 -5.92 -19.35 -17.81
N VAL A 353 -6.21 -18.16 -17.35
CA VAL A 353 -6.32 -17.83 -15.91
C VAL A 353 -7.48 -18.60 -15.28
N GLN A 354 -7.26 -19.17 -14.11
CA GLN A 354 -8.25 -19.93 -13.35
C GLN A 354 -8.50 -19.29 -11.99
N ALA A 355 -9.72 -19.47 -11.46
CA ALA A 355 -10.07 -19.03 -10.11
C ALA A 355 -9.08 -19.62 -9.09
N CYS A 356 -8.54 -18.77 -8.24
CA CYS A 356 -7.45 -19.12 -7.33
C CYS A 356 -7.47 -18.31 -6.03
N LEU A 357 -6.66 -18.76 -5.09
CA LEU A 357 -6.24 -18.03 -3.89
C LEU A 357 -4.72 -17.95 -3.87
N SER A 358 -4.17 -17.10 -3.01
CA SER A 358 -2.74 -17.15 -2.66
C SER A 358 -2.57 -17.31 -1.15
N GLY A 359 -1.75 -18.27 -0.77
CA GLY A 359 -1.48 -18.62 0.62
C GLY A 359 -0.96 -20.06 0.75
N PRO A 360 -0.70 -20.48 2.00
CA PRO A 360 -1.14 -19.88 3.28
C PRO A 360 -0.23 -18.78 3.86
N LYS A 361 0.91 -18.44 3.23
CA LYS A 361 1.93 -17.59 3.86
C LYS A 361 2.39 -16.40 3.04
N ARG A 362 2.30 -16.45 1.70
CA ARG A 362 2.86 -15.44 0.80
C ARG A 362 1.93 -15.13 -0.36
N PRO A 363 1.98 -13.90 -0.91
CA PRO A 363 1.16 -13.52 -2.05
C PRO A 363 1.48 -14.30 -3.33
N GLU A 364 2.70 -14.78 -3.50
CA GLU A 364 3.14 -15.58 -4.63
C GLU A 364 2.80 -17.09 -4.53
N ASP A 365 2.36 -17.57 -3.38
CA ASP A 365 1.97 -18.97 -3.16
C ASP A 365 0.55 -19.21 -3.74
N ARG A 366 0.41 -19.10 -5.08
CA ARG A 366 -0.88 -19.26 -5.76
C ARG A 366 -1.35 -20.70 -5.77
N VAL A 367 -2.62 -20.92 -5.44
CA VAL A 367 -3.28 -22.21 -5.40
C VAL A 367 -4.59 -22.13 -6.17
N ASN A 368 -4.81 -23.02 -7.15
CA ASN A 368 -6.10 -23.11 -7.82
C ASN A 368 -7.19 -23.50 -6.83
N LEU A 369 -8.41 -23.00 -7.03
CA LEU A 369 -9.53 -23.21 -6.12
C LEU A 369 -9.75 -24.70 -5.78
N ARG A 370 -9.63 -25.58 -6.77
CA ARG A 370 -9.77 -27.05 -6.63
C ARG A 370 -8.65 -27.73 -5.81
N ASP A 371 -7.50 -27.06 -5.64
CA ASP A 371 -6.32 -27.62 -4.96
C ASP A 371 -6.17 -27.08 -3.52
N VAL A 372 -7.07 -26.21 -3.08
CA VAL A 372 -7.03 -25.57 -1.75
C VAL A 372 -7.10 -26.58 -0.62
N GLU A 373 -8.04 -27.53 -0.68
CA GLU A 373 -8.21 -28.60 0.31
C GLU A 373 -6.89 -29.37 0.56
N LYS A 374 -6.23 -29.78 -0.54
CA LYS A 374 -4.96 -30.50 -0.49
C LYS A 374 -3.84 -29.65 0.14
N THR A 375 -3.76 -28.38 -0.25
CA THR A 375 -2.73 -27.46 0.24
C THR A 375 -2.90 -27.19 1.73
N VAL A 376 -4.11 -26.92 2.17
CA VAL A 376 -4.45 -26.68 3.59
C VAL A 376 -4.17 -27.91 4.44
N THR A 377 -4.62 -29.10 4.00
CA THR A 377 -4.35 -30.37 4.69
C THR A 377 -2.84 -30.61 4.85
N ALA A 378 -2.05 -30.35 3.80
CA ALA A 378 -0.59 -30.50 3.86
C ALA A 378 0.06 -29.53 4.85
N GLU A 379 -0.40 -28.27 4.90
CA GLU A 379 0.14 -27.26 5.82
C GLU A 379 -0.23 -27.57 7.28
N ILE A 380 -1.45 -28.01 7.56
CA ILE A 380 -1.87 -28.45 8.90
C ILE A 380 -0.99 -29.60 9.37
N LYS A 381 -0.80 -30.65 8.55
CA LYS A 381 0.06 -31.80 8.87
C LYS A 381 1.52 -31.42 9.13
N LYS A 382 2.02 -30.40 8.47
CA LYS A 382 3.38 -29.89 8.68
C LYS A 382 3.54 -29.18 10.03
N GLN A 383 2.52 -28.46 10.47
CA GLN A 383 2.55 -27.69 11.71
C GLN A 383 2.13 -28.50 12.93
N LYS A 384 1.32 -29.54 12.76
CA LYS A 384 0.72 -30.34 13.83
C LYS A 384 1.04 -31.82 13.64
N LYS A 385 1.59 -32.45 14.68
CA LYS A 385 1.95 -33.87 14.63
C LYS A 385 0.77 -34.83 14.89
N ILE A 386 -0.29 -34.36 15.52
CA ILE A 386 -1.47 -35.13 15.91
C ILE A 386 -2.71 -34.38 15.44
N GLU A 387 -3.53 -35.00 14.62
CA GLU A 387 -4.83 -34.44 14.22
C GLU A 387 -5.78 -34.42 15.42
N SER A 388 -6.51 -33.32 15.60
CA SER A 388 -7.58 -33.23 16.61
C SER A 388 -8.74 -34.14 16.15
N THR A 389 -9.20 -35.00 17.00
CA THR A 389 -10.39 -35.84 16.77
C THR A 389 -11.69 -35.19 17.26
N ASP A 390 -11.59 -34.05 17.95
CA ASP A 390 -12.74 -33.30 18.44
C ASP A 390 -13.25 -32.34 17.34
N ASN A 391 -14.38 -32.68 16.76
CA ASN A 391 -15.07 -31.89 15.74
C ASN A 391 -16.16 -30.98 16.33
N SER A 392 -16.22 -30.80 17.64
CA SER A 392 -17.14 -29.87 18.28
C SER A 392 -16.55 -28.46 18.33
N GLY A 393 -17.27 -27.44 17.88
CA GLY A 393 -16.82 -26.05 17.86
C GLY A 393 -15.84 -25.72 16.73
N LEU A 394 -14.76 -24.98 17.03
CA LEU A 394 -13.72 -24.66 16.07
C LEU A 394 -12.88 -25.89 15.70
N VAL A 395 -12.47 -25.94 14.44
CA VAL A 395 -11.63 -27.01 13.88
C VAL A 395 -10.40 -26.44 13.18
N ASP A 396 -9.43 -27.29 12.86
CA ASP A 396 -8.28 -26.88 12.04
C ASP A 396 -8.76 -26.32 10.68
N GLY A 397 -8.20 -25.21 10.25
CA GLY A 397 -8.62 -24.49 9.05
C GLY A 397 -9.82 -23.55 9.25
N ALA A 398 -10.39 -23.43 10.46
CA ALA A 398 -11.45 -22.47 10.73
C ALA A 398 -11.02 -21.05 10.34
N ILE A 399 -11.93 -20.33 9.67
CA ILE A 399 -11.70 -18.94 9.26
C ILE A 399 -12.13 -18.03 10.40
N MET A 400 -11.15 -17.36 11.02
CA MET A 400 -11.40 -16.42 12.12
C MET A 400 -11.64 -15.00 11.61
N ILE A 401 -11.04 -14.63 10.47
CA ILE A 401 -11.18 -13.30 9.85
C ILE A 401 -11.49 -13.48 8.37
N ALA A 402 -12.57 -12.83 7.92
CA ALA A 402 -12.92 -12.66 6.52
C ALA A 402 -13.05 -11.15 6.23
N ALA A 403 -12.08 -10.57 5.49
CA ALA A 403 -12.00 -9.13 5.31
C ALA A 403 -11.98 -8.75 3.82
N ILE A 404 -12.92 -7.86 3.44
CA ILE A 404 -12.87 -7.14 2.18
C ILE A 404 -12.13 -5.83 2.47
N THR A 405 -10.85 -5.78 2.03
CA THR A 405 -9.93 -4.70 2.37
C THR A 405 -9.83 -3.67 1.24
N SER A 406 -9.43 -2.45 1.57
CA SER A 406 -9.38 -1.31 0.64
C SER A 406 -8.23 -1.34 -0.37
N CYS A 407 -7.16 -2.09 -0.10
CA CYS A 407 -5.86 -1.87 -0.75
C CYS A 407 -5.82 -2.22 -2.24
N THR A 408 -6.38 -3.35 -2.67
CA THR A 408 -6.14 -3.90 -4.02
C THR A 408 -7.40 -3.94 -4.87
N ASN A 409 -8.50 -4.46 -4.30
CA ASN A 409 -9.67 -4.85 -5.07
C ASN A 409 -10.81 -3.83 -5.04
N THR A 410 -10.90 -2.96 -4.01
CA THR A 410 -12.06 -2.06 -3.88
C THR A 410 -12.06 -0.91 -4.88
N SER A 411 -10.91 -0.57 -5.47
CA SER A 411 -10.81 0.36 -6.58
C SER A 411 -11.38 -0.18 -7.90
N ASN A 412 -11.69 -1.48 -7.95
CA ASN A 412 -12.27 -2.14 -9.11
C ASN A 412 -13.78 -2.36 -8.90
N PRO A 413 -14.64 -1.54 -9.52
CA PRO A 413 -16.08 -1.62 -9.32
C PRO A 413 -16.66 -2.99 -9.69
N SER A 414 -16.15 -3.62 -10.75
CA SER A 414 -16.65 -4.92 -11.21
C SER A 414 -16.48 -6.00 -10.15
N VAL A 415 -15.35 -5.96 -9.44
CA VAL A 415 -15.03 -6.96 -8.40
C VAL A 415 -15.91 -6.75 -7.16
N ILE A 416 -16.13 -5.51 -6.75
CA ILE A 416 -16.93 -5.18 -5.54
C ILE A 416 -18.43 -5.33 -5.82
N ILE A 417 -18.91 -4.91 -6.97
CA ILE A 417 -20.30 -5.13 -7.38
C ILE A 417 -20.57 -6.63 -7.52
N GLY A 418 -19.62 -7.39 -8.09
CA GLY A 418 -19.71 -8.85 -8.12
C GLY A 418 -19.86 -9.47 -6.73
N ALA A 419 -19.07 -8.99 -5.75
CA ALA A 419 -19.21 -9.42 -4.36
C ALA A 419 -20.57 -9.05 -3.76
N GLY A 420 -21.10 -7.84 -4.03
CA GLY A 420 -22.43 -7.42 -3.60
C GLY A 420 -23.57 -8.25 -4.20
N LEU A 421 -23.46 -8.61 -5.49
CA LEU A 421 -24.42 -9.50 -6.15
C LEU A 421 -24.35 -10.93 -5.58
N LEU A 422 -23.16 -11.45 -5.32
CA LEU A 422 -22.98 -12.74 -4.65
C LEU A 422 -23.56 -12.72 -3.24
N ALA A 423 -23.34 -11.66 -2.47
CA ALA A 423 -23.93 -11.47 -1.15
C ALA A 423 -25.45 -11.46 -1.21
N LYS A 424 -26.04 -10.75 -2.22
CA LYS A 424 -27.48 -10.74 -2.46
C LYS A 424 -28.00 -12.15 -2.72
N ASN A 425 -27.39 -12.88 -3.65
CA ASN A 425 -27.82 -14.23 -4.00
C ASN A 425 -27.71 -15.19 -2.80
N ALA A 426 -26.67 -15.09 -1.99
CA ALA A 426 -26.49 -15.89 -0.77
C ALA A 426 -27.58 -15.61 0.28
N VAL A 427 -27.87 -14.34 0.55
CA VAL A 427 -28.93 -13.93 1.50
C VAL A 427 -30.31 -14.38 1.03
N GLU A 428 -30.61 -14.25 -0.26
CA GLU A 428 -31.89 -14.70 -0.84
C GLU A 428 -32.08 -16.22 -0.72
N LYS A 429 -31.01 -16.99 -0.85
CA LYS A 429 -30.98 -18.43 -0.56
C LYS A 429 -31.10 -18.76 0.94
N GLY A 430 -30.88 -17.78 1.83
CA GLY A 430 -30.94 -17.95 3.29
C GLY A 430 -29.63 -18.40 3.94
N LEU A 431 -28.51 -18.28 3.22
CA LEU A 431 -27.19 -18.56 3.76
C LEU A 431 -26.78 -17.47 4.77
N LYS A 432 -25.96 -17.85 5.74
CA LYS A 432 -25.42 -16.97 6.79
C LYS A 432 -23.94 -17.25 6.99
N VAL A 433 -23.18 -16.24 7.36
CA VAL A 433 -21.80 -16.37 7.82
C VAL A 433 -21.78 -17.09 9.16
N LYS A 434 -20.71 -17.85 9.43
CA LYS A 434 -20.56 -18.56 10.70
C LYS A 434 -20.24 -17.59 11.84
N ASP A 435 -20.74 -17.84 13.04
CA ASP A 435 -20.69 -16.94 14.22
C ASP A 435 -19.24 -16.63 14.68
N TRP A 436 -18.29 -17.53 14.42
CA TRP A 436 -16.89 -17.35 14.76
C TRP A 436 -16.10 -16.51 13.76
N VAL A 437 -16.67 -16.23 12.58
CA VAL A 437 -15.99 -15.46 11.53
C VAL A 437 -16.15 -13.97 11.77
N LYS A 438 -15.06 -13.28 12.06
CA LYS A 438 -15.01 -11.82 12.12
C LYS A 438 -15.00 -11.27 10.69
N THR A 439 -16.11 -10.66 10.29
CA THR A 439 -16.29 -10.07 8.96
C THR A 439 -16.04 -8.57 8.99
N SER A 440 -15.52 -8.01 7.88
CA SER A 440 -15.36 -6.56 7.72
C SER A 440 -15.36 -6.15 6.26
N LEU A 441 -15.89 -4.94 5.99
CA LEU A 441 -15.79 -4.24 4.72
C LEU A 441 -15.11 -2.89 4.97
N ALA A 442 -13.95 -2.66 4.34
CA ALA A 442 -13.27 -1.39 4.31
C ALA A 442 -13.20 -0.87 2.87
N PRO A 443 -14.12 0.00 2.45
CA PRO A 443 -14.07 0.58 1.09
C PRO A 443 -12.82 1.44 0.90
N GLY A 444 -12.28 1.46 -0.32
CA GLY A 444 -11.09 2.24 -0.64
C GLY A 444 -11.37 3.73 -0.85
N SER A 445 -12.63 4.11 -1.09
CA SER A 445 -13.06 5.51 -1.13
C SER A 445 -14.56 5.64 -0.82
N ARG A 446 -15.02 6.88 -0.62
CA ARG A 446 -16.45 7.18 -0.47
C ARG A 446 -17.24 6.81 -1.72
N VAL A 447 -16.63 6.85 -2.91
CA VAL A 447 -17.25 6.45 -4.17
C VAL A 447 -17.74 5.01 -4.12
N VAL A 448 -16.95 4.09 -3.53
CA VAL A 448 -17.33 2.66 -3.38
C VAL A 448 -18.62 2.50 -2.60
N LYS A 449 -18.74 3.18 -1.46
CA LYS A 449 -19.99 3.18 -0.68
C LYS A 449 -21.16 3.71 -1.50
N ASN A 450 -20.95 4.84 -2.18
CA ASN A 450 -22.00 5.53 -2.92
C ASN A 450 -22.59 4.67 -4.05
N TYR A 451 -21.75 3.99 -4.86
CA TYR A 451 -22.30 3.11 -5.90
C TYR A 451 -22.93 1.83 -5.33
N LEU A 452 -22.44 1.29 -4.23
CA LEU A 452 -23.07 0.14 -3.56
C LEU A 452 -24.44 0.50 -2.98
N GLU A 453 -24.59 1.71 -2.43
CA GLU A 453 -25.90 2.23 -1.96
C GLU A 453 -26.85 2.46 -3.13
N LYS A 454 -26.39 3.11 -4.22
CA LYS A 454 -27.20 3.36 -5.44
C LYS A 454 -27.66 2.06 -6.10
N ALA A 455 -26.81 1.02 -6.10
CA ALA A 455 -27.13 -0.31 -6.60
C ALA A 455 -27.96 -1.16 -5.60
N ASN A 456 -28.31 -0.63 -4.42
CA ASN A 456 -28.98 -1.36 -3.34
C ASN A 456 -28.27 -2.65 -2.88
N LEU A 457 -26.92 -2.71 -2.98
CA LEU A 457 -26.14 -3.88 -2.63
C LEU A 457 -25.60 -3.85 -1.20
N ILE A 458 -25.38 -2.66 -0.61
CA ILE A 458 -24.80 -2.52 0.73
C ILE A 458 -25.57 -3.28 1.80
N GLN A 459 -26.91 -3.31 1.74
CA GLN A 459 -27.75 -4.02 2.68
C GLN A 459 -27.51 -5.53 2.74
N TYR A 460 -26.99 -6.13 1.68
CA TYR A 460 -26.71 -7.57 1.62
C TYR A 460 -25.34 -7.89 2.23
N PHE A 461 -24.38 -6.98 2.11
CA PHE A 461 -23.14 -7.03 2.90
C PHE A 461 -23.48 -6.95 4.40
N ASP A 462 -24.31 -5.99 4.81
CA ASP A 462 -24.73 -5.82 6.20
C ASP A 462 -25.42 -7.08 6.77
N LYS A 463 -26.31 -7.70 5.99
CA LYS A 463 -27.01 -8.95 6.40
C LYS A 463 -26.06 -10.14 6.58
N LEU A 464 -24.89 -10.13 5.93
CA LEU A 464 -23.83 -11.13 6.11
C LEU A 464 -22.78 -10.68 7.14
N GLY A 465 -22.99 -9.53 7.81
CA GLY A 465 -22.05 -8.99 8.81
C GLY A 465 -20.84 -8.28 8.23
N PHE A 466 -20.75 -8.10 6.91
CA PHE A 466 -19.72 -7.30 6.24
C PHE A 466 -20.06 -5.80 6.30
N ASN A 467 -20.27 -5.28 7.50
CA ASN A 467 -20.53 -3.85 7.69
C ASN A 467 -19.27 -3.04 7.37
N ILE A 468 -19.47 -1.80 6.93
CA ILE A 468 -18.38 -0.84 6.77
C ILE A 468 -17.80 -0.53 8.15
N ILE A 469 -16.49 -0.78 8.33
CA ILE A 469 -15.79 -0.59 9.61
C ILE A 469 -14.96 0.69 9.66
N GLY A 470 -14.76 1.33 8.54
CA GLY A 470 -13.93 2.51 8.30
C GLY A 470 -13.45 2.58 6.87
N TYR A 471 -12.69 3.61 6.55
CA TYR A 471 -12.02 3.78 5.25
C TYR A 471 -10.50 3.75 5.49
N GLY A 472 -9.77 3.00 4.66
CA GLY A 472 -8.31 2.93 4.74
C GLY A 472 -7.77 1.53 4.95
N CYS A 473 -6.46 1.44 5.16
CA CYS A 473 -5.74 0.18 5.31
C CYS A 473 -5.94 -0.39 6.71
N THR A 474 -6.71 -1.47 6.82
CA THR A 474 -7.08 -2.09 8.10
C THR A 474 -6.37 -3.44 8.29
N THR A 475 -7.03 -4.53 7.93
CA THR A 475 -6.53 -5.89 8.17
C THR A 475 -5.18 -6.18 7.51
N CYS A 476 -4.91 -5.69 6.30
CA CYS A 476 -3.64 -5.91 5.60
C CYS A 476 -2.40 -5.36 6.33
N ILE A 477 -2.56 -4.32 7.15
CA ILE A 477 -1.44 -3.72 7.92
C ILE A 477 -1.35 -4.24 9.35
N GLY A 478 -2.25 -5.14 9.75
CA GLY A 478 -2.30 -5.67 11.11
C GLY A 478 -3.26 -4.93 12.04
N ASN A 479 -4.11 -4.06 11.49
CA ASN A 479 -5.16 -3.36 12.24
C ASN A 479 -6.47 -4.17 12.27
N SER A 480 -6.36 -5.49 12.30
CA SER A 480 -7.53 -6.40 12.36
C SER A 480 -8.34 -6.27 13.64
N GLY A 481 -7.76 -5.67 14.68
CA GLY A 481 -8.36 -5.64 16.01
C GLY A 481 -8.41 -7.00 16.70
N PRO A 482 -8.93 -7.10 17.92
CA PRO A 482 -8.94 -8.33 18.70
C PRO A 482 -9.95 -9.34 18.16
N LEU A 483 -9.67 -10.63 18.36
CA LEU A 483 -10.65 -11.70 18.31
C LEU A 483 -11.37 -11.80 19.67
N LYS A 484 -12.55 -12.43 19.70
CA LYS A 484 -13.24 -12.71 20.97
C LYS A 484 -12.41 -13.67 21.83
N GLN A 485 -12.32 -13.40 23.12
CA GLN A 485 -11.50 -14.17 24.04
C GLN A 485 -11.89 -15.66 24.08
N GLU A 486 -13.18 -15.97 23.99
CA GLU A 486 -13.69 -17.35 23.93
C GLU A 486 -13.05 -18.16 22.80
N TYR A 487 -12.84 -17.57 21.61
CA TYR A 487 -12.20 -18.23 20.48
C TYR A 487 -10.68 -18.32 20.64
N ILE A 488 -10.04 -17.30 21.24
CA ILE A 488 -8.61 -17.36 21.57
C ILE A 488 -8.33 -18.52 22.53
N ASP A 489 -9.16 -18.68 23.56
CA ASP A 489 -9.05 -19.74 24.55
C ASP A 489 -9.27 -21.12 23.90
N GLU A 490 -10.25 -21.23 22.99
CA GLU A 490 -10.52 -22.49 22.27
C GLU A 490 -9.37 -22.84 21.32
N ILE A 491 -8.83 -21.88 20.57
CA ILE A 491 -7.66 -22.07 19.70
C ILE A 491 -6.46 -22.59 20.50
N ALA A 492 -6.19 -21.95 21.63
CA ALA A 492 -5.07 -22.34 22.50
C ALA A 492 -5.26 -23.71 23.15
N SER A 493 -6.46 -24.01 23.68
CA SER A 493 -6.75 -25.27 24.39
C SER A 493 -6.74 -26.47 23.48
N LYS A 494 -7.18 -26.32 22.23
CA LYS A 494 -7.21 -27.40 21.21
C LYS A 494 -6.00 -27.41 20.29
N ASP A 495 -5.03 -26.47 20.47
CA ASP A 495 -3.86 -26.26 19.59
C ASP A 495 -4.28 -26.19 18.11
N LEU A 496 -5.26 -25.33 17.78
CA LEU A 496 -5.82 -25.24 16.43
C LEU A 496 -4.95 -24.41 15.49
N ILE A 497 -4.87 -24.85 14.25
CA ILE A 497 -4.29 -24.10 13.13
C ILE A 497 -5.41 -23.38 12.39
N VAL A 498 -5.69 -22.15 12.79
CA VAL A 498 -6.77 -21.35 12.22
C VAL A 498 -6.30 -20.45 11.08
N SER A 499 -7.26 -19.91 10.32
CA SER A 499 -6.99 -19.17 9.09
C SER A 499 -7.67 -17.81 9.02
N SER A 500 -7.20 -16.99 8.06
CA SER A 500 -7.90 -15.80 7.56
C SER A 500 -8.01 -15.84 6.04
N ILE A 501 -9.03 -15.15 5.51
CA ILE A 501 -9.20 -14.91 4.09
C ILE A 501 -9.49 -13.43 3.86
N LEU A 502 -8.76 -12.80 2.95
CA LEU A 502 -8.88 -11.37 2.71
C LEU A 502 -8.66 -11.00 1.24
N SER A 503 -9.34 -9.97 0.80
CA SER A 503 -9.17 -9.41 -0.54
C SER A 503 -8.05 -8.36 -0.62
N GLY A 504 -6.97 -8.59 0.12
CA GLY A 504 -5.82 -7.69 0.20
C GLY A 504 -4.66 -8.10 -0.71
N ASN A 505 -3.48 -7.58 -0.39
CA ASN A 505 -2.23 -7.82 -1.11
C ASN A 505 -1.17 -8.55 -0.28
N ARG A 506 -1.29 -8.61 1.03
CA ARG A 506 -0.33 -9.23 1.96
C ARG A 506 -0.99 -10.18 2.93
N ASN A 507 -0.39 -11.35 3.09
CA ASN A 507 -0.88 -12.42 3.95
C ASN A 507 0.25 -13.05 4.80
N PHE A 508 1.28 -12.27 5.15
CA PHE A 508 2.39 -12.77 5.95
C PHE A 508 1.93 -13.22 7.34
N GLU A 509 2.45 -14.36 7.79
CA GLU A 509 2.21 -14.90 9.12
C GLU A 509 2.55 -13.85 10.22
N GLY A 510 1.69 -13.74 11.23
CA GLY A 510 1.82 -12.76 12.31
C GLY A 510 1.51 -11.31 11.93
N ARG A 511 1.25 -11.01 10.65
CA ARG A 511 0.90 -9.66 10.21
C ARG A 511 -0.61 -9.38 10.35
N ILE A 512 -1.46 -10.36 10.00
CA ILE A 512 -2.91 -10.17 10.02
C ILE A 512 -3.43 -10.24 11.46
N HIS A 513 -3.07 -11.28 12.17
CA HIS A 513 -3.37 -11.45 13.59
C HIS A 513 -2.37 -12.45 14.21
N PRO A 514 -1.92 -12.27 15.46
CA PRO A 514 -0.94 -13.16 16.09
C PRO A 514 -1.36 -14.63 16.16
N GLU A 515 -2.64 -14.90 16.42
CA GLU A 515 -3.20 -16.24 16.58
C GLU A 515 -3.46 -16.98 15.27
N ILE A 516 -3.36 -16.29 14.11
CA ILE A 516 -3.72 -16.86 12.82
C ILE A 516 -2.46 -17.27 12.06
N LYS A 517 -2.33 -18.55 11.79
CA LYS A 517 -1.13 -19.13 11.16
C LYS A 517 -1.24 -19.35 9.65
N MET A 518 -2.45 -19.46 9.11
CA MET A 518 -2.70 -19.58 7.68
C MET A 518 -3.48 -18.37 7.19
N ASN A 519 -2.92 -17.65 6.21
CA ASN A 519 -3.53 -16.43 5.69
C ASN A 519 -3.65 -16.51 4.17
N PHE A 520 -4.85 -16.28 3.64
CA PHE A 520 -5.14 -16.40 2.21
C PHE A 520 -5.60 -15.08 1.60
N LEU A 521 -5.10 -14.80 0.40
CA LEU A 521 -5.59 -13.74 -0.47
C LEU A 521 -6.57 -14.32 -1.48
N ALA A 522 -7.69 -13.64 -1.70
CA ALA A 522 -8.72 -14.06 -2.63
C ALA A 522 -9.51 -12.87 -3.17
N SER A 523 -10.31 -13.09 -4.22
CA SER A 523 -11.27 -12.09 -4.67
C SER A 523 -12.32 -11.81 -3.59
N PRO A 524 -12.90 -10.60 -3.52
CA PRO A 524 -13.99 -10.28 -2.60
C PRO A 524 -15.16 -11.27 -2.66
N MET A 525 -15.48 -11.79 -3.85
CA MET A 525 -16.49 -12.83 -4.00
C MET A 525 -16.12 -14.12 -3.26
N LEU A 526 -14.87 -14.56 -3.40
CA LEU A 526 -14.39 -15.75 -2.69
C LEU A 526 -14.26 -15.52 -1.18
N VAL A 527 -13.92 -14.31 -0.73
CA VAL A 527 -13.93 -13.97 0.70
C VAL A 527 -15.32 -14.20 1.30
N ILE A 528 -16.39 -13.74 0.63
CA ILE A 528 -17.76 -13.98 1.07
C ILE A 528 -18.08 -15.47 1.02
N ALA A 529 -17.81 -16.16 -0.09
CA ALA A 529 -18.13 -17.58 -0.24
C ALA A 529 -17.50 -18.45 0.86
N TYR A 530 -16.22 -18.25 1.18
CA TYR A 530 -15.54 -18.94 2.26
C TYR A 530 -16.03 -18.57 3.66
N SER A 531 -16.48 -17.31 3.87
CA SER A 531 -17.06 -16.92 5.16
C SER A 531 -18.38 -17.64 5.46
N LEU A 532 -19.17 -18.00 4.44
CA LEU A 532 -20.40 -18.77 4.58
C LEU A 532 -20.10 -20.19 5.07
N VAL A 533 -19.00 -20.78 4.59
CA VAL A 533 -18.53 -22.11 5.02
C VAL A 533 -17.85 -22.04 6.38
N GLY A 534 -17.07 -20.98 6.64
CA GLY A 534 -16.31 -20.73 7.87
C GLY A 534 -15.05 -21.58 8.01
N GLN A 535 -14.62 -22.28 6.97
CA GLN A 535 -13.44 -23.13 6.95
C GLN A 535 -12.74 -23.07 5.58
N ILE A 536 -11.39 -23.01 5.57
CA ILE A 536 -10.63 -22.88 4.32
C ILE A 536 -10.33 -24.24 3.65
N GLY A 537 -10.30 -25.32 4.39
CA GLY A 537 -9.91 -26.67 3.92
C GLY A 537 -10.96 -27.43 3.12
N LEU A 538 -11.90 -26.73 2.45
CA LEU A 538 -12.94 -27.33 1.62
C LEU A 538 -12.77 -26.88 0.15
N ASP A 539 -13.11 -27.78 -0.78
CA ASP A 539 -13.20 -27.45 -2.20
C ASP A 539 -14.56 -26.85 -2.52
N ILE A 540 -14.71 -25.54 -2.31
CA ILE A 540 -15.99 -24.82 -2.54
C ILE A 540 -16.44 -24.84 -4.00
N SER A 541 -15.62 -25.31 -4.95
CA SER A 541 -16.05 -25.48 -6.35
C SER A 541 -17.03 -26.65 -6.54
N LYS A 542 -17.00 -27.63 -5.62
CA LYS A 542 -17.86 -28.83 -5.65
C LYS A 542 -18.63 -29.08 -4.35
N ASP A 543 -18.11 -28.59 -3.21
CA ASP A 543 -18.72 -28.78 -1.91
C ASP A 543 -19.85 -27.76 -1.66
N SER A 544 -20.83 -28.14 -0.84
CA SER A 544 -21.95 -27.26 -0.50
C SER A 544 -21.49 -26.14 0.44
N LEU A 545 -21.89 -24.91 0.14
CA LEU A 545 -21.67 -23.75 1.00
C LEU A 545 -22.60 -23.69 2.22
N GLY A 546 -23.67 -24.51 2.20
CA GLY A 546 -24.69 -24.55 3.23
C GLY A 546 -26.02 -25.05 2.68
N LYS A 547 -27.10 -24.85 3.45
CA LYS A 547 -28.45 -25.24 3.07
C LYS A 547 -29.35 -24.03 2.89
N ASP A 548 -30.24 -24.07 1.90
CA ASP A 548 -31.26 -23.05 1.70
C ASP A 548 -32.38 -23.14 2.76
N LYS A 549 -33.35 -22.24 2.66
CA LYS A 549 -34.55 -22.21 3.56
C LYS A 549 -35.40 -23.47 3.49
N ASN A 550 -35.24 -24.29 2.45
CA ASN A 550 -35.95 -25.54 2.22
C ASN A 550 -35.12 -26.78 2.59
N GLY A 551 -33.88 -26.60 3.06
CA GLY A 551 -32.96 -27.65 3.44
C GLY A 551 -32.14 -28.24 2.28
N ASN A 552 -32.22 -27.67 1.07
CA ASN A 552 -31.41 -28.11 -0.09
C ASN A 552 -30.01 -27.54 0.00
N ASN A 553 -29.03 -28.31 -0.51
CA ASN A 553 -27.64 -27.85 -0.59
C ASN A 553 -27.51 -26.72 -1.61
N VAL A 554 -26.77 -25.67 -1.23
CA VAL A 554 -26.42 -24.53 -2.08
C VAL A 554 -24.95 -24.60 -2.44
N TYR A 555 -24.63 -24.49 -3.71
CA TYR A 555 -23.27 -24.54 -4.24
C TYR A 555 -22.81 -23.19 -4.74
N LEU A 556 -21.51 -23.01 -4.92
CA LEU A 556 -20.93 -21.74 -5.39
C LEU A 556 -21.59 -21.25 -6.71
N LYS A 557 -21.80 -22.16 -7.65
CA LYS A 557 -22.46 -21.84 -8.95
C LYS A 557 -23.89 -21.31 -8.80
N ASP A 558 -24.57 -21.61 -7.71
CA ASP A 558 -25.97 -21.19 -7.49
C ASP A 558 -26.08 -19.74 -7.01
N ILE A 559 -24.95 -19.14 -6.56
CA ILE A 559 -24.89 -17.78 -6.05
C ILE A 559 -23.90 -16.89 -6.83
N TRP A 560 -23.06 -17.47 -7.71
CA TRP A 560 -22.07 -16.72 -8.50
C TRP A 560 -22.75 -15.83 -9.54
N PRO A 561 -22.53 -14.50 -9.56
CA PRO A 561 -23.12 -13.63 -10.55
C PRO A 561 -22.47 -13.81 -11.92
N THR A 562 -23.23 -13.57 -12.99
CA THR A 562 -22.67 -13.55 -14.35
C THR A 562 -21.94 -12.24 -14.62
N SER A 563 -20.96 -12.26 -15.55
CA SER A 563 -20.26 -11.04 -15.98
C SER A 563 -21.21 -9.99 -16.55
N ASP A 564 -22.25 -10.44 -17.28
CA ASP A 564 -23.25 -9.54 -17.88
C ASP A 564 -24.08 -8.84 -16.78
N GLN A 565 -24.43 -9.54 -15.69
CA GLN A 565 -25.08 -8.94 -14.52
C GLN A 565 -24.17 -7.89 -13.85
N ILE A 566 -22.89 -8.20 -13.68
CA ILE A 566 -21.94 -7.29 -13.08
C ILE A 566 -21.79 -6.03 -13.95
N SER A 567 -21.57 -6.18 -15.25
CA SER A 567 -21.39 -5.04 -16.18
C SER A 567 -22.62 -4.14 -16.23
N SER A 568 -23.84 -4.71 -16.30
CA SER A 568 -25.08 -3.93 -16.26
C SER A 568 -25.18 -3.06 -15.01
N VAL A 569 -24.87 -3.64 -13.83
CA VAL A 569 -24.92 -2.88 -12.57
C VAL A 569 -23.84 -1.82 -12.51
N VAL A 570 -22.63 -2.07 -13.04
CA VAL A 570 -21.56 -1.06 -13.15
C VAL A 570 -22.01 0.11 -14.00
N ASP A 571 -22.50 -0.16 -15.21
CA ASP A 571 -22.89 0.86 -16.17
C ASP A 571 -24.07 1.73 -15.68
N GLU A 572 -25.02 1.13 -14.96
CA GLU A 572 -26.19 1.84 -14.43
C GLU A 572 -25.91 2.69 -13.19
N ASN A 573 -24.88 2.35 -12.42
CA ASN A 573 -24.70 2.93 -11.09
C ASN A 573 -23.45 3.80 -10.91
N ILE A 574 -22.51 3.79 -11.86
CA ILE A 574 -21.29 4.57 -11.78
C ILE A 574 -21.27 5.66 -12.83
N ASP A 575 -21.15 6.90 -12.41
CA ASP A 575 -21.13 8.07 -13.28
C ASP A 575 -20.10 9.12 -12.78
N ARG A 576 -19.76 10.05 -13.68
CA ARG A 576 -18.82 11.13 -13.43
C ARG A 576 -19.23 11.99 -12.20
N LYS A 577 -20.53 12.26 -12.04
CA LYS A 577 -21.05 13.10 -10.98
C LYS A 577 -20.75 12.49 -9.60
N MET A 578 -20.81 11.16 -9.48
CA MET A 578 -20.50 10.47 -8.23
C MET A 578 -19.07 10.73 -7.75
N PHE A 579 -18.10 10.75 -8.67
CA PHE A 579 -16.70 11.07 -8.33
C PHE A 579 -16.55 12.54 -7.94
N THR A 580 -17.07 13.48 -8.76
CA THR A 580 -16.94 14.91 -8.49
C THR A 580 -17.58 15.31 -7.17
N ASP A 581 -18.76 14.76 -6.85
CA ASP A 581 -19.43 15.03 -5.58
C ASP A 581 -18.67 14.42 -4.40
N SER A 582 -18.15 13.19 -4.53
CA SER A 582 -17.44 12.50 -3.46
C SER A 582 -16.12 13.16 -3.06
N TYR A 583 -15.49 13.87 -3.97
CA TYR A 583 -14.19 14.53 -3.74
C TYR A 583 -14.27 16.05 -3.57
N SER A 584 -15.45 16.66 -3.66
CA SER A 584 -15.63 18.10 -3.58
C SER A 584 -15.13 18.73 -2.26
N ASP A 585 -15.14 17.96 -1.16
CA ASP A 585 -14.76 18.35 0.19
C ASP A 585 -13.59 17.53 0.76
N LEU A 586 -12.78 16.90 -0.12
CA LEU A 586 -11.75 15.94 0.28
C LEU A 586 -10.81 16.44 1.39
N PHE A 587 -10.44 17.71 1.36
CA PHE A 587 -9.48 18.31 2.30
C PHE A 587 -10.12 18.97 3.51
N ASP A 588 -11.46 19.09 3.57
CA ASP A 588 -12.17 19.78 4.64
C ASP A 588 -12.29 18.94 5.92
N GLY A 589 -12.40 17.62 5.75
CA GLY A 589 -12.57 16.66 6.83
C GLY A 589 -13.96 16.67 7.48
N ASP A 590 -14.17 15.68 8.34
CA ASP A 590 -15.41 15.51 9.10
C ASP A 590 -15.48 16.49 10.28
N ASN A 591 -16.60 16.43 11.04
CA ASN A 591 -16.81 17.29 12.20
C ASN A 591 -15.76 17.07 13.31
N ASN A 592 -15.18 15.88 13.45
CA ASN A 592 -14.14 15.61 14.43
C ASN A 592 -12.84 16.31 14.04
N TRP A 593 -12.46 16.23 12.74
CA TRP A 593 -11.29 16.93 12.21
C TRP A 593 -11.44 18.46 12.36
N LYS A 594 -12.60 19.00 12.02
CA LYS A 594 -12.89 20.45 12.13
C LYS A 594 -12.78 20.96 13.57
N LYS A 595 -13.14 20.14 14.56
CA LYS A 595 -13.07 20.49 16.00
C LYS A 595 -11.66 20.44 16.60
N ILE A 596 -10.67 19.87 15.92
CA ILE A 596 -9.31 19.89 16.42
C ILE A 596 -8.82 21.34 16.48
N ASN A 597 -8.54 21.82 17.68
CA ASN A 597 -8.03 23.17 17.89
C ASN A 597 -6.51 23.19 17.75
N ILE A 598 -6.01 24.08 16.91
CA ILE A 598 -4.59 24.33 16.67
C ILE A 598 -4.33 25.84 16.66
N ALA A 599 -3.15 26.25 17.08
CA ALA A 599 -2.71 27.65 16.93
C ALA A 599 -2.34 27.93 15.47
N ASP A 600 -2.72 29.11 14.97
CA ASP A 600 -2.23 29.63 13.69
C ASP A 600 -0.83 30.20 13.92
N SER A 601 0.18 29.40 13.64
CA SER A 601 1.59 29.68 13.94
C SER A 601 2.51 29.02 12.92
N ASP A 602 3.62 29.66 12.61
CA ASP A 602 4.72 29.09 11.83
C ASP A 602 5.43 27.93 12.54
N TYR A 603 5.23 27.80 13.84
CA TYR A 603 5.87 26.77 14.69
C TYR A 603 4.83 25.85 15.29
N PHE A 604 5.16 24.58 15.38
CA PHE A 604 4.34 23.62 16.10
C PHE A 604 4.51 23.78 17.62
N ASP A 605 3.40 23.69 18.34
CA ASP A 605 3.39 23.77 19.81
C ASP A 605 3.65 22.36 20.38
N TRP A 606 4.93 22.07 20.67
CA TRP A 606 5.36 20.76 21.17
C TRP A 606 4.90 20.52 22.60
N GLU A 607 4.38 19.34 22.87
CA GLU A 607 4.00 18.90 24.21
C GLU A 607 5.11 17.97 24.76
N ASP A 608 5.86 18.41 25.76
CA ASP A 608 6.99 17.65 26.35
C ASP A 608 6.60 16.24 26.80
N GLN A 609 5.37 16.07 27.29
CA GLN A 609 4.85 14.79 27.79
C GLN A 609 4.24 13.93 26.68
N SER A 610 4.21 14.38 25.45
CA SER A 610 3.64 13.59 24.33
C SER A 610 4.39 12.28 24.16
N THR A 611 3.63 11.19 24.08
CA THR A 611 4.17 9.85 23.78
C THR A 611 4.00 9.48 22.31
N TYR A 612 3.41 10.36 21.48
CA TYR A 612 3.22 10.18 20.03
C TYR A 612 4.11 11.06 19.18
N ILE A 613 4.34 12.30 19.60
CA ILE A 613 5.02 13.34 18.81
C ILE A 613 6.10 13.97 19.67
N GLN A 614 7.35 13.93 19.19
CA GLN A 614 8.50 14.58 19.81
C GLN A 614 9.32 15.29 18.73
N PRO A 615 9.96 16.45 19.04
CA PRO A 615 10.85 17.09 18.09
C PRO A 615 11.99 16.16 17.66
N SER A 616 12.41 16.30 16.40
CA SER A 616 13.45 15.45 15.83
C SER A 616 14.81 15.73 16.49
N PRO A 617 15.54 14.70 16.90
CA PRO A 617 16.86 14.88 17.54
C PRO A 617 17.97 15.26 16.53
N PHE A 618 17.68 15.21 15.23
CA PHE A 618 18.68 15.46 14.17
C PHE A 618 19.13 16.94 14.13
N PHE A 619 18.37 17.85 14.72
CA PHE A 619 18.65 19.28 14.73
C PHE A 619 19.17 19.77 16.09
N GLU A 620 19.34 18.88 17.08
CA GLU A 620 20.00 19.18 18.34
C GLU A 620 21.46 19.59 18.05
N ASN A 621 21.93 20.67 18.69
CA ASN A 621 23.30 21.16 18.55
C ASN A 621 23.73 21.53 17.12
N ILE A 622 22.80 21.93 16.25
CA ILE A 622 23.09 22.29 14.84
C ILE A 622 24.16 23.38 14.68
N ASN A 623 24.42 24.17 15.75
CA ASN A 623 25.42 25.21 15.79
C ASN A 623 26.82 24.70 16.23
N GLU A 624 26.95 23.45 16.65
CA GLU A 624 28.24 22.89 17.10
C GLU A 624 29.06 22.43 15.89
N ASP A 625 30.37 22.66 15.95
CA ASP A 625 31.30 22.03 15.02
C ASP A 625 31.46 20.55 15.42
N HIS A 626 30.84 19.67 14.66
CA HIS A 626 30.90 18.24 14.92
C HIS A 626 32.27 17.59 14.63
N GLY A 627 33.25 18.39 14.22
CA GLY A 627 34.63 17.96 14.05
C GLY A 627 34.83 16.94 12.92
N LYS A 628 35.98 16.27 12.93
CA LYS A 628 36.27 15.18 12.01
C LYS A 628 35.75 13.86 12.58
N LEU A 629 35.28 13.00 11.68
CA LEU A 629 34.91 11.63 12.08
C LEU A 629 36.14 10.92 12.68
N ASP A 630 36.01 10.46 13.90
CA ASP A 630 37.05 9.67 14.58
C ASP A 630 37.19 8.29 13.95
N LYS A 631 38.39 7.76 13.98
CA LYS A 631 38.62 6.40 13.49
C LYS A 631 37.92 5.39 14.41
N ILE A 632 37.00 4.60 13.82
CA ILE A 632 36.36 3.51 14.57
C ILE A 632 37.40 2.43 14.88
N SER A 633 37.61 2.14 16.16
CA SER A 633 38.51 1.11 16.62
C SER A 633 37.94 0.36 17.84
N ASN A 634 38.28 -0.92 17.95
CA ASN A 634 37.83 -1.79 19.06
C ASN A 634 36.31 -1.86 19.25
N ALA A 635 35.54 -1.82 18.15
CA ALA A 635 34.10 -1.88 18.17
C ALA A 635 33.59 -3.31 18.45
N TYR A 636 32.55 -3.44 19.25
CA TYR A 636 31.82 -4.68 19.47
C TYR A 636 30.69 -4.83 18.49
N PRO A 637 30.45 -6.03 17.90
CA PRO A 637 29.29 -6.25 17.04
C PRO A 637 28.02 -6.26 17.89
N LEU A 638 27.07 -5.40 17.56
CA LEU A 638 25.75 -5.36 18.20
C LEU A 638 24.83 -6.41 17.59
N LEU A 639 24.90 -6.62 16.26
CA LEU A 639 24.10 -7.58 15.50
C LEU A 639 24.95 -8.22 14.41
N VAL A 640 24.73 -9.52 14.18
CA VAL A 640 25.25 -10.26 13.01
C VAL A 640 24.07 -10.96 12.35
N LEU A 641 23.60 -10.37 11.24
CA LEU A 641 22.40 -10.82 10.53
C LEU A 641 22.78 -11.53 9.23
N GLY A 642 21.84 -12.25 8.64
CA GLY A 642 21.97 -12.86 7.32
C GLY A 642 21.41 -11.95 6.22
N ASP A 643 21.17 -12.55 5.06
CA ASP A 643 20.56 -11.89 3.91
C ASP A 643 19.07 -11.59 4.10
N SER A 644 18.52 -10.78 3.22
CA SER A 644 17.08 -10.46 3.16
C SER A 644 16.54 -9.70 4.38
N VAL A 645 17.37 -8.92 5.06
CA VAL A 645 16.92 -7.96 6.07
C VAL A 645 16.27 -6.78 5.37
N THR A 646 15.03 -6.48 5.73
CA THR A 646 14.24 -5.39 5.17
C THR A 646 14.02 -4.27 6.19
N THR A 647 13.45 -3.16 5.74
CA THR A 647 13.08 -2.04 6.62
C THR A 647 12.14 -2.46 7.76
N ASP A 648 11.25 -3.45 7.54
CA ASP A 648 10.36 -3.98 8.58
C ASP A 648 11.12 -4.70 9.71
N HIS A 649 12.30 -5.26 9.43
CA HIS A 649 13.16 -5.84 10.46
C HIS A 649 13.86 -4.75 11.28
N ILE A 650 14.24 -3.65 10.65
CA ILE A 650 14.95 -2.53 11.28
C ILE A 650 13.98 -1.67 12.10
N SER A 651 12.85 -1.27 11.48
CA SER A 651 11.85 -0.39 12.09
C SER A 651 10.47 -1.05 12.06
N PRO A 652 10.08 -1.76 13.11
CA PRO A 652 8.80 -2.48 13.16
C PRO A 652 7.62 -1.51 13.14
N ALA A 653 6.46 -2.01 12.68
CA ALA A 653 5.21 -1.25 12.63
C ALA A 653 4.10 -1.82 13.54
N GLY A 654 4.21 -3.11 13.92
CA GLY A 654 3.19 -3.83 14.67
C GLY A 654 3.06 -3.44 16.14
N SER A 655 2.19 -4.15 16.86
CA SER A 655 2.03 -4.02 18.31
C SER A 655 3.26 -4.54 19.08
N PHE A 656 3.41 -4.11 20.32
CA PHE A 656 4.48 -4.52 21.20
C PHE A 656 3.99 -4.66 22.66
N LYS A 657 4.73 -5.44 23.45
CA LYS A 657 4.38 -5.77 24.84
C LYS A 657 5.00 -4.76 25.81
N ASP A 658 4.44 -4.66 27.01
CA ASP A 658 4.94 -3.88 28.15
C ASP A 658 6.35 -4.30 28.62
N THR A 659 6.72 -5.56 28.37
CA THR A 659 8.05 -6.11 28.70
C THR A 659 9.16 -5.63 27.77
N THR A 660 8.85 -5.08 26.60
CA THR A 660 9.82 -4.55 25.64
C THR A 660 10.41 -3.21 26.13
N PRO A 661 11.59 -2.78 25.65
CA PRO A 661 12.13 -1.47 25.98
C PRO A 661 11.17 -0.31 25.69
N ALA A 662 10.46 -0.36 24.56
CA ALA A 662 9.45 0.64 24.19
C ALA A 662 8.22 0.58 25.12
N GLY A 663 7.73 -0.63 25.46
CA GLY A 663 6.61 -0.80 26.37
C GLY A 663 6.93 -0.29 27.78
N LYS A 664 8.09 -0.64 28.31
CA LYS A 664 8.57 -0.11 29.60
C LYS A 664 8.66 1.42 29.61
N PHE A 665 9.12 2.01 28.51
CA PHE A 665 9.16 3.47 28.38
C PHE A 665 7.76 4.07 28.46
N LEU A 666 6.77 3.50 27.77
CA LEU A 666 5.38 3.98 27.81
C LEU A 666 4.76 3.84 29.21
N VAL A 667 4.93 2.69 29.86
CA VAL A 667 4.43 2.49 31.24
C VAL A 667 5.05 3.51 32.20
N ASN A 668 6.35 3.76 32.10
CA ASN A 668 7.05 4.75 32.93
C ASN A 668 6.58 6.19 32.67
N ASN A 669 6.01 6.47 31.50
CA ASN A 669 5.38 7.74 31.15
C ASN A 669 3.85 7.72 31.36
N GLY A 670 3.30 6.77 32.11
CA GLY A 670 1.90 6.73 32.51
C GLY A 670 0.91 6.18 31.47
N THR A 671 1.39 5.66 30.32
CA THR A 671 0.52 5.08 29.29
C THR A 671 0.10 3.66 29.70
N GLN A 672 -1.22 3.41 29.69
CA GLN A 672 -1.76 2.08 29.97
C GLN A 672 -1.47 1.12 28.80
N VAL A 673 -1.33 -0.18 29.08
CA VAL A 673 -1.03 -1.21 28.06
C VAL A 673 -2.10 -1.24 26.95
N ALA A 674 -3.36 -1.02 27.31
CA ALA A 674 -4.48 -0.95 26.36
C ALA A 674 -4.38 0.23 25.37
N ASP A 675 -3.61 1.27 25.73
CA ASP A 675 -3.41 2.48 24.93
C ASP A 675 -2.06 2.52 24.21
N PHE A 676 -1.30 1.41 24.22
CA PHE A 676 0.00 1.35 23.54
C PHE A 676 -0.10 1.60 22.04
N ASN A 677 -1.17 1.15 21.42
CA ASN A 677 -1.33 1.18 19.98
C ASN A 677 -0.19 0.36 19.29
N SER A 678 0.46 0.89 18.26
CA SER A 678 1.51 0.21 17.52
C SER A 678 2.78 1.07 17.36
N TYR A 679 3.90 0.46 17.00
CA TYR A 679 5.09 1.21 16.58
C TYR A 679 4.78 2.16 15.41
N GLY A 680 3.97 1.71 14.45
CA GLY A 680 3.58 2.52 13.30
C GLY A 680 2.90 3.83 13.69
N SER A 681 1.96 3.78 14.64
CA SER A 681 1.25 4.96 15.13
C SER A 681 2.14 5.92 15.94
N ARG A 682 3.29 5.47 16.43
CA ARG A 682 4.20 6.24 17.28
C ARG A 682 5.51 6.66 16.58
N ARG A 683 5.58 6.50 15.27
CA ARG A 683 6.78 6.86 14.49
C ARG A 683 7.19 8.33 14.59
N GLY A 684 6.28 9.23 14.94
CA GLY A 684 6.58 10.63 15.25
C GLY A 684 7.30 10.85 16.60
N ASN A 685 7.56 9.79 17.36
CA ASN A 685 8.32 9.85 18.62
C ASN A 685 9.59 9.01 18.52
N TYR A 686 10.72 9.67 18.31
CA TYR A 686 12.02 8.99 18.21
C TYR A 686 12.41 8.19 19.46
N GLN A 687 11.91 8.55 20.64
CA GLN A 687 12.17 7.82 21.89
C GLN A 687 11.58 6.42 21.87
N ILE A 688 10.40 6.26 21.25
CA ILE A 688 9.77 4.95 21.02
C ILE A 688 10.53 4.20 19.93
N MET A 689 10.83 4.89 18.81
CA MET A 689 11.41 4.24 17.63
C MET A 689 12.83 3.74 17.87
N LYS A 690 13.68 4.48 18.59
CA LYS A 690 15.02 3.99 18.94
C LYS A 690 14.99 2.75 19.84
N ARG A 691 13.94 2.61 20.68
CA ARG A 691 13.72 1.42 21.52
C ARG A 691 13.12 0.25 20.74
N GLY A 692 12.44 0.55 19.65
CA GLY A 692 11.87 -0.41 18.71
C GLY A 692 12.82 -0.83 17.59
N THR A 693 13.93 -0.14 17.39
CA THR A 693 14.91 -0.48 16.35
C THR A 693 15.42 -1.90 16.54
N PHE A 694 15.32 -2.73 15.50
CA PHE A 694 15.62 -4.16 15.53
C PHE A 694 14.76 -5.00 16.50
N ALA A 695 13.60 -4.52 16.93
CA ALA A 695 12.70 -5.28 17.82
C ALA A 695 11.74 -6.23 17.07
N ASN A 696 11.93 -6.45 15.78
CA ASN A 696 11.09 -7.36 15.01
C ASN A 696 11.25 -8.81 15.49
N ILE A 697 10.12 -9.50 15.73
CA ILE A 697 10.07 -10.86 16.27
C ILE A 697 10.70 -11.93 15.38
N ARG A 698 10.94 -11.62 14.09
CA ARG A 698 11.52 -12.54 13.10
C ARG A 698 13.04 -12.40 12.94
N ILE A 699 13.67 -11.47 13.64
CA ILE A 699 15.13 -11.32 13.57
C ILE A 699 15.80 -12.58 14.11
N ALA A 700 16.73 -13.12 13.32
CA ALA A 700 17.62 -14.20 13.71
C ALA A 700 19.06 -13.65 13.80
N ASN A 701 19.46 -13.22 14.99
CA ASN A 701 20.79 -12.70 15.25
C ASN A 701 21.77 -13.84 15.53
N LYS A 702 22.81 -13.99 14.71
CA LYS A 702 23.83 -15.06 14.86
C LYS A 702 24.63 -14.99 16.15
N ILE A 703 24.63 -13.86 16.87
CA ILE A 703 25.26 -13.72 18.18
C ILE A 703 24.47 -14.51 19.25
N VAL A 704 23.15 -14.65 19.06
CA VAL A 704 22.24 -15.39 19.96
C VAL A 704 21.41 -16.41 19.16
N PRO A 705 22.04 -17.48 18.64
CA PRO A 705 21.46 -18.36 17.63
C PRO A 705 20.23 -19.15 18.12
N ASN A 706 20.03 -19.25 19.43
CA ASN A 706 18.90 -19.96 20.03
C ASN A 706 17.71 -19.05 20.36
N THR A 707 17.83 -17.74 20.10
CA THR A 707 16.80 -16.75 20.42
C THR A 707 16.41 -16.01 19.14
N THR A 708 15.11 -15.93 18.88
CA THR A 708 14.55 -15.12 17.77
C THR A 708 13.98 -13.82 18.33
N GLY A 709 13.94 -12.79 17.49
CA GLY A 709 13.46 -11.47 17.86
C GLY A 709 14.57 -10.47 18.11
N GLY A 710 14.23 -9.33 18.70
CA GLY A 710 15.14 -8.20 18.91
C GLY A 710 16.11 -8.38 20.09
N PHE A 711 16.84 -9.49 20.11
CA PHE A 711 17.80 -9.82 21.16
C PHE A 711 19.22 -9.89 20.64
N THR A 712 20.16 -9.59 21.53
CA THR A 712 21.61 -9.71 21.33
C THR A 712 22.30 -10.06 22.63
N LYS A 713 23.61 -10.27 22.57
CA LYS A 713 24.46 -10.46 23.76
C LYS A 713 25.35 -9.23 23.95
N HIS A 714 25.32 -8.65 25.13
CA HIS A 714 26.31 -7.66 25.55
C HIS A 714 27.62 -8.39 25.85
N ILE A 715 28.58 -8.36 24.93
CA ILE A 715 29.80 -9.17 24.94
C ILE A 715 30.61 -8.99 26.21
N PRO A 716 30.87 -7.75 26.73
CA PRO A 716 31.66 -7.56 27.95
C PRO A 716 31.08 -8.23 29.20
N THR A 717 29.75 -8.39 29.27
CA THR A 717 29.09 -9.01 30.44
C THR A 717 28.56 -10.41 30.17
N ASP A 718 28.68 -10.91 28.95
CA ASP A 718 28.16 -12.20 28.44
C ASP A 718 26.64 -12.40 28.69
N LYS A 719 25.89 -11.30 28.78
CA LYS A 719 24.44 -11.34 29.06
C LYS A 719 23.60 -11.11 27.77
N GLU A 720 22.62 -11.96 27.60
CA GLU A 720 21.60 -11.78 26.57
C GLU A 720 20.55 -10.78 27.02
N MET A 721 20.17 -9.85 26.13
CA MET A 721 19.21 -8.78 26.40
C MET A 721 18.64 -8.20 25.08
N ALA A 722 17.66 -7.29 25.20
CA ALA A 722 17.17 -6.55 24.04
C ALA A 722 18.29 -5.72 23.39
N VAL A 723 18.25 -5.58 22.06
CA VAL A 723 19.26 -4.83 21.29
C VAL A 723 19.43 -3.41 21.82
N TYR A 724 18.33 -2.72 22.12
CA TYR A 724 18.35 -1.37 22.70
C TYR A 724 19.09 -1.35 24.06
N ASP A 725 18.80 -2.28 24.96
CA ASP A 725 19.41 -2.32 26.29
C ASP A 725 20.92 -2.55 26.19
N ALA A 726 21.38 -3.44 25.30
CA ALA A 726 22.79 -3.67 25.04
C ALA A 726 23.47 -2.41 24.46
N SER A 727 22.84 -1.72 23.51
CA SER A 727 23.38 -0.48 22.95
C SER A 727 23.58 0.61 24.00
N GLU A 728 22.65 0.74 24.96
CA GLU A 728 22.75 1.71 26.04
C GLU A 728 23.90 1.33 27.04
N LEU A 729 24.17 0.03 27.25
CA LEU A 729 25.31 -0.40 28.06
C LEU A 729 26.64 -0.09 27.35
N TYR A 730 26.76 -0.34 26.04
CA TYR A 730 27.96 0.03 25.29
C TYR A 730 28.19 1.54 25.32
N LYS A 731 27.12 2.34 25.09
CA LYS A 731 27.21 3.80 25.17
C LYS A 731 27.67 4.29 26.56
N LYS A 732 27.11 3.76 27.65
CA LYS A 732 27.49 4.12 29.02
C LYS A 732 28.93 3.75 29.35
N ALA A 733 29.44 2.67 28.77
CA ALA A 733 30.83 2.23 28.93
C ALA A 733 31.80 2.92 27.96
N ASN A 734 31.32 3.84 27.11
CA ASN A 734 32.08 4.51 26.07
C ASN A 734 32.79 3.52 25.13
N HIS A 735 32.12 2.41 24.81
CA HIS A 735 32.54 1.42 23.82
C HIS A 735 31.94 1.70 22.47
N ASN A 736 32.77 1.55 21.44
CA ASN A 736 32.30 1.61 20.05
C ASN A 736 31.58 0.33 19.67
#